data_4dbe6bd14abe25128bc88971350f095f
#
_entry.id   4dbe6bd14abe25128bc88971350f095f
#
_cell.length_a   1.000
_cell.length_b   1.000
_cell.length_c   1.000
_cell.angle_alpha   90.00
_cell.angle_beta   90.00
_cell.angle_gamma   90.00
#
_symmetry.space_group_name_H-M   'P 1'
#
loop_
_entity.id
_entity.type
_entity.pdbx_description
1 polymer ?
#
loop_
_entity_poly.entity_id
_entity_poly.type
_entity_poly.pdbx_seq_one_letter_code
_entity_poly.pdbx_strand_id
1 'polypeptide(L)'
;EYAGRLLDDLDWIDWSETTKTAQRNWIGRSEGALLRFPVSSPPATRAEVAGEAGRPAGVEDAAIEVFTTRPDTVFGASFMVLAPEHPLVDRLTTDERRAEVEAYRRQVAATDLVQRQKTDRAKTGVFTGGTARNPATGREVPVWIADYVLMEYGTGAIMAVPAHDQRDFEFARAFGLPIPVVVAPREVAEAADDPADVAIEAGQEALADTGDVRLVNSGKFSGLRPGQGAMAIIEWLAAESRAEPRVQYRLHDWCISRQRYWGPPIPIIYCDACGTVPVPEEDLPVELPWVEHFRPDDEGLSPLARVESFYRTRCPRCGGEARRETDVSDTFLDSAWYFMRYPSTDFTDRAFDEARTERWLPVDMYIGGEEHAVLHLLYSRFVTMVLHDAGFLAFEEPYERFRKHGLLIKEGAKMSKSRGNVVVPDAYMDQHGADVFRAYLMFLGPYQEGGDFRDEGIVGIERFLARLWDSVHEAIEAGAEGFPDAAVERKVHRTIRQVTDDFERLSYNTAIAALMECLNELRAGGRTPTLDEVRPLLVMAAPVVPHLGEELWEKAGDGERLFASRPNGGELAREVWPAYDPDKLHAAQVEIPVQVNGKVRGTVRVERGASQEAVQRAALEDDNVRRHVEGASIRHVVHVPDRLLNLVVEG
;
A
#
# COMPACT_ATOMS: atom_id res chain seq x y z
N GLU A 1 -13.12 -12.24 -7.88
CA GLU A 1 -14.48 -11.72 -7.66
C GLU A 1 -14.43 -10.37 -6.94
N TYR A 2 -13.68 -10.23 -5.86
CA TYR A 2 -13.58 -9.00 -5.05
C TYR A 2 -12.54 -7.97 -5.54
N ALA A 3 -11.72 -8.27 -6.53
CA ALA A 3 -10.60 -7.43 -6.96
C ALA A 3 -11.02 -6.00 -7.35
N GLY A 4 -12.19 -5.83 -7.98
CA GLY A 4 -12.75 -4.52 -8.32
C GLY A 4 -13.07 -3.69 -7.08
N ARG A 5 -13.86 -4.24 -6.15
CA ARG A 5 -14.23 -3.59 -4.88
C ARG A 5 -13.01 -3.21 -4.04
N LEU A 6 -12.04 -4.14 -3.93
CA LEU A 6 -10.78 -3.87 -3.22
C LEU A 6 -10.01 -2.67 -3.81
N LEU A 7 -10.16 -2.39 -5.12
CA LEU A 7 -9.57 -1.21 -5.74
C LEU A 7 -10.40 0.05 -5.53
N ASP A 8 -11.71 -0.06 -5.73
CA ASP A 8 -12.63 1.08 -5.67
C ASP A 8 -12.65 1.69 -4.26
N ASP A 9 -12.62 0.86 -3.22
CA ASP A 9 -12.62 1.31 -1.84
C ASP A 9 -11.32 2.00 -1.40
N LEU A 10 -10.22 1.81 -2.11
CA LEU A 10 -8.99 2.56 -1.85
C LEU A 10 -9.16 4.08 -2.03
N ASP A 11 -10.20 4.52 -2.71
CA ASP A 11 -10.40 5.94 -3.00
C ASP A 11 -10.93 6.70 -1.77
N TRP A 12 -11.68 6.05 -0.89
CA TRP A 12 -12.31 6.71 0.26
C TRP A 12 -11.65 6.41 1.63
N ILE A 13 -10.93 5.30 1.78
CA ILE A 13 -10.22 5.01 3.04
C ILE A 13 -9.05 5.96 3.27
N ASP A 14 -8.82 6.38 4.52
CA ASP A 14 -7.72 7.29 4.90
C ASP A 14 -6.42 6.52 5.18
N TRP A 15 -5.81 6.04 4.10
CA TRP A 15 -4.54 5.31 4.12
C TRP A 15 -3.46 6.09 3.38
N SER A 16 -2.18 5.79 3.66
CA SER A 16 -1.06 6.42 2.94
C SER A 16 -1.09 6.05 1.45
N GLU A 17 -0.74 7.00 0.58
CA GLU A 17 -0.68 6.75 -0.87
C GLU A 17 0.32 5.65 -1.25
N THR A 18 1.39 5.47 -0.47
CA THR A 18 2.33 4.36 -0.68
C THR A 18 1.67 3.01 -0.48
N THR A 19 0.87 2.85 0.58
CA THR A 19 0.12 1.62 0.86
C THR A 19 -0.96 1.36 -0.19
N LYS A 20 -1.73 2.40 -0.56
CA LYS A 20 -2.74 2.32 -1.63
C LYS A 20 -2.12 1.93 -2.97
N THR A 21 -1.00 2.54 -3.32
CA THR A 21 -0.26 2.21 -4.55
C THR A 21 0.26 0.78 -4.54
N ALA A 22 0.78 0.29 -3.41
CA ALA A 22 1.21 -1.09 -3.28
C ALA A 22 0.06 -2.08 -3.52
N GLN A 23 -1.14 -1.81 -2.96
CA GLN A 23 -2.32 -2.63 -3.20
C GLN A 23 -2.83 -2.53 -4.64
N ARG A 24 -2.92 -1.33 -5.21
CA ARG A 24 -3.30 -1.14 -6.63
C ARG A 24 -2.37 -1.93 -7.55
N ASN A 25 -1.07 -1.84 -7.33
CA ASN A 25 -0.09 -2.59 -8.11
C ASN A 25 -0.18 -4.10 -7.90
N TRP A 26 -0.48 -4.56 -6.70
CA TRP A 26 -0.62 -5.98 -6.40
C TRP A 26 -1.88 -6.59 -7.04
N ILE A 27 -3.00 -5.92 -6.91
CA ILE A 27 -4.27 -6.32 -7.55
C ILE A 27 -4.13 -6.25 -9.06
N GLY A 28 -3.46 -5.22 -9.59
CA GLY A 28 -3.00 -5.15 -10.98
C GLY A 28 -4.14 -5.21 -11.99
N ARG A 29 -5.09 -4.27 -11.89
CA ARG A 29 -6.18 -4.10 -12.87
C ARG A 29 -5.60 -3.69 -14.22
N SER A 30 -5.92 -4.44 -15.24
CA SER A 30 -5.51 -4.20 -16.63
C SER A 30 -6.75 -4.18 -17.52
N GLU A 31 -6.91 -3.10 -18.26
CA GLU A 31 -7.94 -2.95 -19.28
C GLU A 31 -7.35 -3.31 -20.65
N GLY A 32 -8.07 -4.10 -21.42
CA GLY A 32 -7.61 -4.56 -22.71
C GLY A 32 -8.68 -5.29 -23.49
N ALA A 33 -8.26 -6.21 -24.33
CA ALA A 33 -9.16 -7.05 -25.08
C ALA A 33 -8.67 -8.51 -25.12
N LEU A 34 -9.63 -9.42 -25.12
CA LEU A 34 -9.42 -10.79 -25.50
C LEU A 34 -9.55 -10.89 -27.02
N LEU A 35 -8.45 -11.19 -27.71
CA LEU A 35 -8.42 -11.36 -29.15
C LEU A 35 -8.45 -12.85 -29.51
N ARG A 36 -9.22 -13.21 -30.54
CA ARG A 36 -9.35 -14.59 -31.02
C ARG A 36 -8.58 -14.78 -32.32
N PHE A 37 -7.57 -15.65 -32.29
CA PHE A 37 -6.77 -16.05 -33.44
C PHE A 37 -7.23 -17.44 -33.89
N PRO A 38 -8.06 -17.57 -34.95
CA PRO A 38 -8.50 -18.87 -35.45
C PRO A 38 -7.30 -19.76 -35.81
N VAL A 39 -7.34 -20.99 -35.35
CA VAL A 39 -6.29 -21.98 -35.65
C VAL A 39 -6.50 -22.54 -37.05
N SER A 40 -5.47 -22.50 -37.88
CA SER A 40 -5.48 -23.21 -39.13
C SER A 40 -5.13 -24.67 -38.91
N SER A 41 -6.04 -25.57 -39.24
CA SER A 41 -5.79 -27.02 -39.13
C SER A 41 -4.57 -27.40 -39.97
N PRO A 42 -3.59 -28.19 -39.45
CA PRO A 42 -2.58 -28.80 -40.30
C PRO A 42 -3.29 -29.64 -41.40
N PRO A 43 -2.75 -29.72 -42.60
CA PRO A 43 -3.35 -30.53 -43.65
C PRO A 43 -3.56 -31.95 -43.14
N ALA A 44 -4.80 -32.47 -43.24
CA ALA A 44 -5.19 -33.80 -42.76
C ALA A 44 -4.20 -34.84 -43.26
N THR A 45 -3.67 -35.65 -42.34
CA THR A 45 -2.79 -36.75 -42.69
C THR A 45 -3.56 -37.75 -43.56
N ARG A 46 -2.88 -38.41 -44.51
CA ARG A 46 -3.45 -39.36 -45.47
C ARG A 46 -4.27 -40.51 -44.84
N ALA A 47 -4.23 -40.66 -43.53
CA ALA A 47 -4.97 -41.67 -42.74
C ALA A 47 -6.44 -41.27 -42.43
N GLU A 48 -6.75 -39.97 -42.44
CA GLU A 48 -8.11 -39.49 -42.15
C GLU A 48 -9.04 -39.43 -43.39
N VAL A 49 -8.51 -39.61 -44.57
CA VAL A 49 -9.30 -39.62 -45.82
C VAL A 49 -10.00 -40.95 -46.10
N ALA A 50 -9.78 -41.99 -45.29
CA ALA A 50 -10.30 -43.35 -45.52
C ALA A 50 -11.49 -43.74 -44.60
N GLY A 51 -12.13 -42.85 -43.92
CA GLY A 51 -13.26 -43.12 -43.02
C GLY A 51 -14.40 -42.12 -43.15
N GLU A 52 -15.23 -42.30 -44.19
CA GLU A 52 -16.56 -41.70 -44.23
C GLU A 52 -17.41 -42.37 -43.13
N ALA A 53 -17.60 -41.72 -42.02
CA ALA A 53 -18.79 -41.74 -41.12
C ALA A 53 -18.38 -41.26 -39.72
N GLY A 54 -18.71 -40.03 -39.37
CA GLY A 54 -18.61 -39.51 -38.00
C GLY A 54 -17.50 -38.51 -37.79
N ARG A 55 -17.51 -37.39 -38.50
CA ARG A 55 -16.76 -36.19 -38.14
C ARG A 55 -17.28 -35.72 -36.79
N PRO A 56 -16.46 -35.65 -35.69
CA PRO A 56 -16.90 -35.00 -34.49
C PRO A 56 -17.14 -33.52 -34.80
N ALA A 57 -18.34 -33.04 -34.55
CA ALA A 57 -18.68 -31.63 -34.57
C ALA A 57 -17.74 -30.90 -33.63
N GLY A 58 -16.94 -29.91 -34.12
CA GLY A 58 -16.10 -29.05 -33.30
C GLY A 58 -14.68 -28.79 -33.78
N VAL A 59 -14.29 -29.15 -35.00
CA VAL A 59 -12.92 -28.94 -35.50
C VAL A 59 -12.73 -27.59 -36.19
N GLU A 60 -13.79 -26.93 -36.61
CA GLU A 60 -13.69 -25.62 -37.34
C GLU A 60 -13.67 -24.38 -36.48
N ASP A 61 -13.89 -24.46 -35.14
CA ASP A 61 -14.04 -23.26 -34.26
C ASP A 61 -12.93 -23.07 -33.20
N ALA A 62 -11.78 -23.76 -33.31
CA ALA A 62 -10.72 -23.55 -32.33
C ALA A 62 -9.96 -22.26 -32.62
N ALA A 63 -9.88 -21.40 -31.62
CA ALA A 63 -9.09 -20.19 -31.66
C ALA A 63 -8.12 -20.13 -30.47
N ILE A 64 -6.95 -19.57 -30.68
CA ILE A 64 -6.08 -19.15 -29.59
C ILE A 64 -6.63 -17.83 -29.07
N GLU A 65 -7.03 -17.81 -27.82
CA GLU A 65 -7.46 -16.59 -27.15
C GLU A 65 -6.26 -15.91 -26.48
N VAL A 66 -6.09 -14.61 -26.72
CA VAL A 66 -5.01 -13.81 -26.14
C VAL A 66 -5.59 -12.58 -25.48
N PHE A 67 -5.30 -12.39 -24.20
CA PHE A 67 -5.55 -11.10 -23.56
C PHE A 67 -4.37 -10.15 -23.83
N THR A 68 -4.67 -8.95 -24.29
CA THR A 68 -3.67 -7.90 -24.52
C THR A 68 -4.15 -6.55 -24.02
N THR A 69 -3.26 -5.79 -23.38
CA THR A 69 -3.46 -4.37 -23.06
C THR A 69 -3.07 -3.45 -24.21
N ARG A 70 -2.50 -4.04 -25.30
CA ARG A 70 -2.04 -3.32 -26.50
C ARG A 70 -2.73 -3.85 -27.78
N PRO A 71 -4.08 -3.80 -27.86
CA PRO A 71 -4.78 -4.22 -29.07
C PRO A 71 -4.44 -3.36 -30.30
N ASP A 72 -3.96 -2.13 -30.08
CA ASP A 72 -3.43 -1.22 -31.10
C ASP A 72 -2.29 -1.83 -31.91
N THR A 73 -1.54 -2.77 -31.34
CA THR A 73 -0.38 -3.39 -32.00
C THR A 73 -0.69 -4.69 -32.73
N VAL A 74 -1.96 -5.13 -32.78
CA VAL A 74 -2.36 -6.43 -33.38
C VAL A 74 -1.94 -6.60 -34.83
N PHE A 75 -1.86 -5.51 -35.61
CA PHE A 75 -1.38 -5.52 -36.97
C PHE A 75 0.11 -5.92 -37.09
N GLY A 76 0.88 -5.71 -36.02
CA GLY A 76 2.28 -6.08 -35.90
C GLY A 76 2.52 -7.47 -35.32
N ALA A 77 1.46 -8.21 -34.97
CA ALA A 77 1.60 -9.57 -34.47
C ALA A 77 2.04 -10.51 -35.59
N SER A 78 3.30 -10.94 -35.54
CA SER A 78 3.95 -11.74 -36.58
C SER A 78 4.12 -13.21 -36.21
N PHE A 79 3.93 -13.59 -34.97
CA PHE A 79 3.89 -14.97 -34.48
C PHE A 79 3.09 -15.07 -33.19
N MET A 80 2.70 -16.29 -32.83
CA MET A 80 2.06 -16.60 -31.56
C MET A 80 3.00 -17.42 -30.69
N VAL A 81 2.94 -17.23 -29.38
CA VAL A 81 3.68 -18.09 -28.44
C VAL A 81 2.73 -18.62 -27.38
N LEU A 82 2.74 -19.93 -27.20
CA LEU A 82 1.98 -20.63 -26.16
C LEU A 82 2.92 -21.07 -25.02
N ALA A 83 2.36 -21.14 -23.81
CA ALA A 83 3.01 -21.88 -22.74
C ALA A 83 3.18 -23.36 -23.15
N PRO A 84 4.29 -24.02 -22.83
CA PRO A 84 4.49 -25.44 -23.17
C PRO A 84 3.39 -26.37 -22.64
N GLU A 85 2.71 -25.96 -21.56
CA GLU A 85 1.62 -26.68 -20.91
C GLU A 85 0.23 -26.40 -21.52
N HIS A 86 0.14 -25.46 -22.47
CA HIS A 86 -1.14 -25.01 -23.03
C HIS A 86 -1.89 -26.16 -23.77
N PRO A 87 -3.21 -26.33 -23.54
CA PRO A 87 -3.99 -27.47 -24.11
C PRO A 87 -3.97 -27.54 -25.63
N LEU A 88 -3.84 -26.44 -26.33
CA LEU A 88 -3.80 -26.41 -27.78
C LEU A 88 -2.46 -26.86 -28.39
N VAL A 89 -1.39 -27.02 -27.58
CA VAL A 89 -0.07 -27.44 -28.09
C VAL A 89 -0.16 -28.78 -28.80
N ASP A 90 -0.84 -29.77 -28.20
CA ASP A 90 -0.96 -31.11 -28.79
C ASP A 90 -1.72 -31.11 -30.15
N ARG A 91 -2.70 -30.19 -30.28
CA ARG A 91 -3.49 -30.04 -31.53
C ARG A 91 -2.74 -29.30 -32.63
N LEU A 92 -1.86 -28.36 -32.26
CA LEU A 92 -1.08 -27.54 -33.17
C LEU A 92 0.22 -28.20 -33.59
N THR A 93 0.66 -29.20 -32.85
CA THR A 93 1.91 -29.91 -33.12
C THR A 93 1.76 -30.89 -34.27
N THR A 94 2.46 -30.61 -35.37
CA THR A 94 2.53 -31.55 -36.50
C THR A 94 3.36 -32.77 -36.14
N ASP A 95 3.11 -33.92 -36.84
CA ASP A 95 3.85 -35.17 -36.60
C ASP A 95 5.38 -34.99 -36.74
N GLU A 96 5.82 -34.16 -37.67
CA GLU A 96 7.25 -33.86 -37.91
C GLU A 96 7.89 -33.11 -36.74
N ARG A 97 7.12 -32.32 -36.01
CA ARG A 97 7.59 -31.52 -34.88
C ARG A 97 7.37 -32.14 -33.50
N ARG A 98 6.58 -33.21 -33.44
CA ARG A 98 6.17 -33.86 -32.18
C ARG A 98 7.33 -34.19 -31.26
N ALA A 99 8.36 -34.84 -31.80
CA ALA A 99 9.52 -35.25 -30.99
C ALA A 99 10.26 -34.08 -30.38
N GLU A 100 10.40 -32.96 -31.15
CA GLU A 100 11.09 -31.76 -30.71
C GLU A 100 10.26 -31.00 -29.65
N VAL A 101 8.95 -30.86 -29.87
CA VAL A 101 8.00 -30.26 -28.93
C VAL A 101 7.97 -31.01 -27.59
N GLU A 102 7.88 -32.35 -27.62
CA GLU A 102 7.88 -33.18 -26.41
C GLU A 102 9.21 -33.09 -25.64
N ALA A 103 10.34 -33.06 -26.35
CA ALA A 103 11.66 -32.89 -25.72
C ALA A 103 11.74 -31.53 -25.01
N TYR A 104 11.27 -30.46 -25.65
CA TYR A 104 11.25 -29.12 -25.06
C TYR A 104 10.31 -29.03 -23.86
N ARG A 105 9.12 -29.62 -23.92
CA ARG A 105 8.18 -29.69 -22.77
C ARG A 105 8.82 -30.36 -21.55
N ARG A 106 9.53 -31.48 -21.75
CA ARG A 106 10.26 -32.15 -20.65
C ARG A 106 11.37 -31.28 -20.07
N GLN A 107 12.12 -30.58 -20.91
CA GLN A 107 13.15 -29.65 -20.48
C GLN A 107 12.58 -28.51 -19.63
N VAL A 108 11.47 -27.90 -20.07
CA VAL A 108 10.83 -26.78 -19.36
C VAL A 108 10.18 -27.26 -18.06
N ALA A 109 9.56 -28.45 -18.02
CA ALA A 109 8.99 -29.03 -16.81
C ALA A 109 10.03 -29.30 -15.70
N ALA A 110 11.30 -29.49 -16.06
CA ALA A 110 12.40 -29.63 -15.11
C ALA A 110 12.98 -28.28 -14.62
N THR A 111 12.48 -27.15 -15.11
CA THR A 111 12.97 -25.80 -14.78
C THR A 111 12.01 -25.14 -13.79
N ASP A 112 12.55 -24.61 -12.68
CA ASP A 112 11.79 -23.86 -11.69
C ASP A 112 11.09 -22.61 -12.29
N LEU A 113 9.86 -22.35 -11.89
CA LEU A 113 9.06 -21.19 -12.30
C LEU A 113 9.80 -19.85 -12.05
N VAL A 114 10.49 -19.72 -10.91
CA VAL A 114 11.29 -18.53 -10.60
C VAL A 114 12.41 -18.31 -11.62
N GLN A 115 13.00 -19.40 -12.12
CA GLN A 115 14.01 -19.31 -13.18
C GLN A 115 13.40 -18.92 -14.53
N ARG A 116 12.19 -19.39 -14.83
CA ARG A 116 11.46 -19.03 -16.08
C ARG A 116 11.09 -17.57 -16.15
N GLN A 117 10.86 -16.91 -15.01
CA GLN A 117 10.51 -15.49 -14.91
C GLN A 117 11.69 -14.51 -15.11
N LYS A 118 12.94 -15.00 -15.10
CA LYS A 118 14.11 -14.13 -15.28
C LYS A 118 14.19 -13.63 -16.73
N THR A 119 14.35 -12.32 -16.89
CA THR A 119 14.35 -11.63 -18.20
C THR A 119 15.69 -11.65 -18.92
N ASP A 120 16.79 -11.89 -18.23
CA ASP A 120 18.18 -11.82 -18.72
C ASP A 120 18.72 -13.13 -19.34
N ARG A 121 17.82 -14.07 -19.65
CA ARG A 121 18.16 -15.37 -20.26
C ARG A 121 18.02 -15.32 -21.78
N ALA A 122 18.86 -16.11 -22.46
CA ALA A 122 18.68 -16.38 -23.89
C ALA A 122 17.28 -16.97 -24.15
N LYS A 123 16.59 -16.44 -25.16
CA LYS A 123 15.24 -16.90 -25.52
C LYS A 123 15.32 -18.29 -26.16
N THR A 124 14.50 -19.19 -25.65
CA THR A 124 14.34 -20.55 -26.18
C THR A 124 12.91 -20.81 -26.58
N GLY A 125 12.72 -21.66 -27.55
CA GLY A 125 11.37 -22.03 -28.02
C GLY A 125 11.43 -23.02 -29.17
N VAL A 126 10.30 -23.65 -29.44
CA VAL A 126 10.13 -24.64 -30.53
C VAL A 126 8.91 -24.31 -31.35
N PHE A 127 9.05 -24.37 -32.67
CA PHE A 127 7.92 -24.23 -33.59
C PHE A 127 7.05 -25.47 -33.57
N THR A 128 5.73 -25.32 -33.39
CA THR A 128 4.78 -26.43 -33.33
C THR A 128 4.50 -27.06 -34.70
N GLY A 129 4.79 -26.35 -35.80
CA GLY A 129 4.36 -26.71 -37.15
C GLY A 129 3.00 -26.14 -37.53
N GLY A 130 2.21 -25.70 -36.54
CA GLY A 130 0.89 -25.10 -36.73
C GLY A 130 0.92 -23.59 -36.95
N THR A 131 -0.18 -23.07 -37.50
CA THR A 131 -0.40 -21.63 -37.70
C THR A 131 -1.73 -21.18 -37.13
N ALA A 132 -1.84 -19.88 -36.89
CA ALA A 132 -3.08 -19.20 -36.53
C ALA A 132 -3.28 -17.97 -37.41
N ARG A 133 -4.52 -17.58 -37.62
CA ARG A 133 -4.85 -16.41 -38.44
C ARG A 133 -4.95 -15.16 -37.60
N ASN A 134 -4.14 -14.14 -37.91
CA ASN A 134 -4.24 -12.84 -37.26
C ASN A 134 -5.61 -12.20 -37.54
N PRO A 135 -6.42 -11.85 -36.53
CA PRO A 135 -7.78 -11.35 -36.72
C PRO A 135 -7.85 -10.00 -37.44
N ALA A 136 -6.80 -9.18 -37.35
CA ALA A 136 -6.77 -7.86 -37.98
C ALA A 136 -6.28 -7.89 -39.41
N THR A 137 -5.27 -8.70 -39.74
CA THR A 137 -4.64 -8.75 -41.05
C THR A 137 -5.12 -9.90 -41.94
N GLY A 138 -5.74 -10.91 -41.35
CA GLY A 138 -6.09 -12.17 -42.04
C GLY A 138 -4.89 -13.05 -42.38
N ARG A 139 -3.67 -12.66 -42.08
CA ARG A 139 -2.43 -13.38 -42.39
C ARG A 139 -2.24 -14.57 -41.41
N GLU A 140 -1.69 -15.66 -41.94
CA GLU A 140 -1.24 -16.79 -41.16
C GLU A 140 0.04 -16.43 -40.42
N VAL A 141 0.08 -16.71 -39.11
CA VAL A 141 1.24 -16.52 -38.25
C VAL A 141 1.65 -17.84 -37.60
N PRO A 142 2.96 -18.15 -37.49
CA PRO A 142 3.43 -19.41 -36.92
C PRO A 142 3.18 -19.44 -35.41
N VAL A 143 2.88 -20.64 -34.89
CA VAL A 143 2.64 -20.86 -33.45
C VAL A 143 3.83 -21.59 -32.84
N TRP A 144 4.46 -20.95 -31.86
CA TRP A 144 5.61 -21.45 -31.11
C TRP A 144 5.21 -21.82 -29.68
N ILE A 145 6.03 -22.61 -29.02
CA ILE A 145 6.03 -22.75 -27.57
C ILE A 145 7.34 -22.19 -27.00
N ALA A 146 7.26 -21.49 -25.87
CA ALA A 146 8.44 -20.94 -25.20
C ALA A 146 8.29 -20.89 -23.68
N ASP A 147 9.42 -20.99 -22.98
CA ASP A 147 9.48 -21.09 -21.51
C ASP A 147 9.11 -19.78 -20.78
N TYR A 148 9.17 -18.64 -21.47
CA TYR A 148 8.83 -17.35 -20.88
C TYR A 148 7.33 -17.03 -20.88
N VAL A 149 6.51 -17.84 -21.53
CA VAL A 149 5.04 -17.78 -21.46
C VAL A 149 4.55 -18.77 -20.42
N LEU A 150 3.71 -18.28 -19.49
CA LEU A 150 3.22 -19.06 -18.34
C LEU A 150 1.73 -19.27 -18.43
N MET A 151 1.23 -20.46 -18.09
CA MET A 151 -0.21 -20.77 -18.05
C MET A 151 -0.97 -19.96 -17.00
N GLU A 152 -0.29 -19.59 -15.92
CA GLU A 152 -0.87 -18.82 -14.80
C GLU A 152 -1.09 -17.36 -15.15
N TYR A 153 -0.59 -16.88 -16.30
CA TYR A 153 -0.70 -15.50 -16.72
C TYR A 153 -1.55 -15.35 -17.99
N GLY A 154 -2.67 -14.66 -17.86
CA GLY A 154 -3.59 -14.44 -18.98
C GLY A 154 -4.29 -15.71 -19.42
N THR A 155 -4.10 -16.05 -20.69
CA THR A 155 -4.66 -17.26 -21.33
C THR A 155 -3.60 -18.35 -21.54
N GLY A 156 -2.36 -18.15 -21.06
CA GLY A 156 -1.24 -19.02 -21.43
C GLY A 156 -0.77 -18.85 -22.87
N ALA A 157 -1.21 -17.79 -23.56
CA ALA A 157 -0.87 -17.46 -24.93
C ALA A 157 -0.58 -15.97 -25.08
N ILE A 158 0.36 -15.61 -25.92
CA ILE A 158 0.64 -14.24 -26.31
C ILE A 158 0.62 -14.08 -27.83
N MET A 159 0.15 -12.94 -28.30
CA MET A 159 0.48 -12.46 -29.63
C MET A 159 1.82 -11.73 -29.56
N ALA A 160 2.80 -12.17 -30.28
CA ALA A 160 4.12 -11.55 -30.26
C ALA A 160 4.18 -10.36 -31.19
N VAL A 161 4.57 -9.21 -30.62
CA VAL A 161 4.69 -7.94 -31.32
C VAL A 161 6.13 -7.44 -31.25
N PRO A 162 7.06 -8.05 -32.00
CA PRO A 162 8.49 -7.90 -31.79
C PRO A 162 9.03 -6.49 -32.03
N ALA A 163 8.32 -5.62 -32.77
CA ALA A 163 8.75 -4.23 -32.89
C ALA A 163 8.51 -3.39 -31.62
N HIS A 164 7.63 -3.83 -30.69
CA HIS A 164 7.15 -3.04 -29.54
C HIS A 164 7.22 -3.76 -28.19
N ASP A 165 7.71 -5.00 -28.15
CA ASP A 165 8.04 -5.75 -26.92
C ASP A 165 9.46 -6.31 -27.02
N GLN A 166 10.30 -5.99 -26.06
CA GLN A 166 11.71 -6.38 -26.07
C GLN A 166 11.91 -7.90 -26.02
N ARG A 167 11.06 -8.64 -25.31
CA ARG A 167 11.15 -10.10 -25.21
C ARG A 167 10.81 -10.76 -26.55
N ASP A 168 9.77 -10.25 -27.22
CA ASP A 168 9.35 -10.72 -28.53
C ASP A 168 10.37 -10.34 -29.60
N PHE A 169 11.01 -9.16 -29.46
CA PHE A 169 12.10 -8.73 -30.34
C PHE A 169 13.29 -9.67 -30.29
N GLU A 170 13.76 -9.99 -29.05
CA GLU A 170 14.88 -10.91 -28.85
C GLU A 170 14.55 -12.31 -29.40
N PHE A 171 13.32 -12.78 -29.18
CA PHE A 171 12.86 -14.05 -29.73
C PHE A 171 12.82 -14.03 -31.27
N ALA A 172 12.24 -13.00 -31.85
CA ALA A 172 12.16 -12.85 -33.31
C ALA A 172 13.56 -12.82 -33.94
N ARG A 173 14.50 -12.13 -33.33
CA ARG A 173 15.90 -12.09 -33.79
C ARG A 173 16.60 -13.45 -33.68
N ALA A 174 16.39 -14.18 -32.59
CA ALA A 174 16.96 -15.49 -32.36
C ALA A 174 16.48 -16.54 -33.39
N PHE A 175 15.21 -16.44 -33.81
CA PHE A 175 14.57 -17.41 -34.70
C PHE A 175 14.33 -16.90 -36.13
N GLY A 176 14.81 -15.68 -36.48
CA GLY A 176 14.69 -15.13 -37.82
C GLY A 176 13.25 -14.80 -38.25
N LEU A 177 12.41 -14.39 -37.31
CA LEU A 177 11.01 -14.07 -37.54
C LEU A 177 10.82 -12.59 -37.97
N PRO A 178 9.74 -12.25 -38.71
CA PRO A 178 9.47 -10.88 -39.12
C PRO A 178 9.22 -9.94 -37.93
N ILE A 179 9.69 -8.69 -38.06
CA ILE A 179 9.54 -7.61 -37.07
C ILE A 179 8.81 -6.42 -37.66
N PRO A 180 7.47 -6.49 -37.88
CA PRO A 180 6.72 -5.40 -38.47
C PRO A 180 6.49 -4.26 -37.50
N VAL A 181 6.84 -3.03 -37.88
CA VAL A 181 6.63 -1.83 -37.08
C VAL A 181 5.22 -1.30 -37.31
N VAL A 182 4.46 -1.09 -36.24
CA VAL A 182 3.07 -0.59 -36.30
C VAL A 182 2.80 0.63 -35.44
N VAL A 183 3.81 1.07 -34.67
CA VAL A 183 3.79 2.35 -33.96
C VAL A 183 5.08 3.09 -34.25
N ALA A 184 4.98 4.37 -34.60
CA ALA A 184 6.13 5.19 -34.94
C ALA A 184 6.00 6.59 -34.35
N PRO A 185 7.13 7.33 -34.19
CA PRO A 185 7.08 8.74 -33.86
C PRO A 185 6.17 9.50 -34.85
N ARG A 186 5.43 10.49 -34.34
CA ARG A 186 4.50 11.29 -35.14
C ARG A 186 5.16 11.86 -36.38
N GLU A 187 6.38 12.37 -36.28
CA GLU A 187 7.13 12.97 -37.36
C GLU A 187 7.36 11.98 -38.52
N VAL A 188 7.60 10.70 -38.19
CA VAL A 188 7.78 9.63 -39.18
C VAL A 188 6.45 9.27 -39.85
N ALA A 189 5.38 9.17 -39.06
CA ALA A 189 4.05 8.84 -39.54
C ALA A 189 3.48 9.95 -40.45
N GLU A 190 3.73 11.23 -40.14
CA GLU A 190 3.25 12.40 -40.91
C GLU A 190 4.13 12.69 -42.12
N ALA A 191 5.38 12.23 -42.15
CA ALA A 191 6.27 12.39 -43.30
C ALA A 191 6.02 11.34 -44.40
N ALA A 192 5.28 10.28 -44.13
CA ALA A 192 4.93 9.25 -45.09
C ALA A 192 3.79 9.71 -46.00
N ASP A 193 3.86 9.37 -47.27
CA ASP A 193 2.77 9.63 -48.23
C ASP A 193 1.48 8.91 -47.83
N ASP A 194 1.60 7.71 -47.27
CA ASP A 194 0.50 6.93 -46.68
C ASP A 194 0.95 6.31 -45.36
N PRO A 195 0.36 6.69 -44.19
CA PRO A 195 0.65 6.06 -42.90
C PRO A 195 0.33 4.55 -42.85
N ALA A 196 -0.45 4.04 -43.80
CA ALA A 196 -0.77 2.61 -43.89
C ALA A 196 0.32 1.81 -44.63
N ASP A 197 1.32 2.47 -45.26
CA ASP A 197 2.44 1.83 -45.96
C ASP A 197 3.76 2.57 -45.64
N VAL A 198 4.20 2.47 -44.40
CA VAL A 198 5.42 3.13 -43.95
C VAL A 198 6.58 2.13 -43.93
N ALA A 199 7.62 2.40 -44.71
CA ALA A 199 8.84 1.61 -44.71
C ALA A 199 9.73 2.02 -43.53
N ILE A 200 9.60 1.31 -42.41
CA ILE A 200 10.46 1.46 -41.24
C ILE A 200 11.16 0.13 -40.97
N GLU A 201 12.48 0.16 -40.91
CA GLU A 201 13.27 -0.99 -40.46
C GLU A 201 13.30 -1.02 -38.93
N ALA A 202 13.14 -2.23 -38.37
CA ALA A 202 13.32 -2.44 -36.96
C ALA A 202 14.79 -2.16 -36.56
N GLY A 203 14.98 -1.38 -35.53
CA GLY A 203 16.30 -1.06 -34.99
C GLY A 203 17.04 -2.26 -34.36
N GLN A 204 17.97 -1.99 -33.47
CA GLN A 204 18.67 -3.04 -32.69
C GLN A 204 17.92 -3.46 -31.42
N GLU A 205 16.90 -2.69 -31.03
CA GLU A 205 16.03 -2.92 -29.88
C GLU A 205 14.59 -2.63 -30.30
N ALA A 206 13.62 -3.13 -29.50
CA ALA A 206 12.23 -2.80 -29.68
C ALA A 206 12.01 -1.28 -29.53
N LEU A 207 11.11 -0.73 -30.36
CA LEU A 207 10.77 0.69 -30.28
C LEU A 207 9.99 0.98 -29.01
N ALA A 208 10.53 1.86 -28.18
CA ALA A 208 9.82 2.35 -27.00
C ALA A 208 8.69 3.30 -27.43
N ASP A 209 7.46 2.99 -27.03
CA ASP A 209 6.28 3.81 -27.34
C ASP A 209 6.20 5.05 -26.42
N THR A 210 7.30 5.78 -26.30
CA THR A 210 7.38 6.99 -25.46
C THR A 210 7.28 8.24 -26.31
N GLY A 211 6.41 9.17 -25.89
CA GLY A 211 6.24 10.45 -26.56
C GLY A 211 5.01 10.55 -27.47
N ASP A 212 5.06 11.44 -28.46
CA ASP A 212 3.97 11.65 -29.43
C ASP A 212 4.11 10.65 -30.59
N VAL A 213 3.49 9.49 -30.45
CA VAL A 213 3.53 8.40 -31.44
C VAL A 213 2.19 8.22 -32.14
N ARG A 214 2.22 7.58 -33.31
CA ARG A 214 1.05 7.26 -34.14
C ARG A 214 1.12 5.81 -34.61
N LEU A 215 -0.05 5.23 -34.85
CA LEU A 215 -0.17 3.97 -35.56
C LEU A 215 0.26 4.12 -37.01
N VAL A 216 1.06 3.17 -37.48
CA VAL A 216 1.46 3.02 -38.91
C VAL A 216 1.23 1.58 -39.33
N ASN A 217 1.17 1.29 -40.61
CA ASN A 217 0.99 -0.07 -41.14
C ASN A 217 -0.21 -0.83 -40.53
N SER A 218 -1.21 -0.08 -40.07
CA SER A 218 -2.39 -0.60 -39.34
C SER A 218 -3.69 -0.39 -40.14
N GLY A 219 -3.59 -0.35 -41.49
CA GLY A 219 -4.71 -0.14 -42.38
C GLY A 219 -5.47 1.15 -42.06
N LYS A 220 -6.78 1.10 -42.02
CA LYS A 220 -7.66 2.27 -41.76
C LYS A 220 -7.45 2.94 -40.39
N PHE A 221 -6.68 2.33 -39.50
CA PHE A 221 -6.38 2.87 -38.17
C PHE A 221 -5.03 3.61 -38.11
N SER A 222 -4.27 3.59 -39.20
CA SER A 222 -3.01 4.34 -39.31
C SER A 222 -3.25 5.84 -39.12
N GLY A 223 -2.30 6.52 -38.48
CA GLY A 223 -2.40 7.95 -38.12
C GLY A 223 -3.06 8.21 -36.75
N LEU A 224 -3.81 7.27 -36.20
CA LEU A 224 -4.41 7.43 -34.86
C LEU A 224 -3.34 7.36 -33.75
N ARG A 225 -3.64 7.97 -32.61
CA ARG A 225 -2.87 7.74 -31.38
C ARG A 225 -3.13 6.33 -30.86
N PRO A 226 -2.16 5.65 -30.20
CA PRO A 226 -2.33 4.27 -29.73
C PRO A 226 -3.62 4.04 -28.92
N GLY A 227 -3.95 4.91 -27.95
CA GLY A 227 -5.17 4.75 -27.15
C GLY A 227 -6.46 4.88 -27.96
N GLN A 228 -6.52 5.78 -28.95
CA GLN A 228 -7.66 5.92 -29.87
C GLN A 228 -7.73 4.72 -30.83
N GLY A 229 -6.58 4.30 -31.34
CA GLY A 229 -6.48 3.13 -32.20
C GLY A 229 -6.90 1.85 -31.49
N ALA A 230 -6.48 1.66 -30.23
CA ALA A 230 -6.88 0.52 -29.40
C ALA A 230 -8.40 0.38 -29.31
N MET A 231 -9.11 1.46 -28.95
CA MET A 231 -10.57 1.45 -28.84
C MET A 231 -11.24 1.15 -30.18
N ALA A 232 -10.82 1.83 -31.25
CA ALA A 232 -11.39 1.64 -32.58
C ALA A 232 -11.14 0.24 -33.17
N ILE A 233 -9.97 -0.35 -32.90
CA ILE A 233 -9.62 -1.73 -33.29
C ILE A 233 -10.45 -2.74 -32.51
N ILE A 234 -10.61 -2.55 -31.18
CA ILE A 234 -11.46 -3.42 -30.37
C ILE A 234 -12.90 -3.41 -30.89
N GLU A 235 -13.50 -2.22 -31.09
CA GLU A 235 -14.86 -2.09 -31.60
C GLU A 235 -15.03 -2.78 -32.98
N TRP A 236 -14.09 -2.57 -33.86
CA TRP A 236 -14.11 -3.20 -35.19
C TRP A 236 -14.03 -4.73 -35.12
N LEU A 237 -13.09 -5.28 -34.33
CA LEU A 237 -12.93 -6.71 -34.21
C LEU A 237 -14.08 -7.35 -33.41
N ALA A 238 -14.64 -6.66 -32.43
CA ALA A 238 -15.79 -7.12 -31.64
C ALA A 238 -17.06 -7.24 -32.50
N ALA A 239 -17.28 -6.31 -33.44
CA ALA A 239 -18.39 -6.38 -34.41
C ALA A 239 -18.36 -7.65 -35.25
N GLU A 240 -17.18 -8.26 -35.43
CA GLU A 240 -16.97 -9.51 -36.18
C GLU A 240 -16.75 -10.71 -35.24
N SER A 241 -17.03 -10.58 -33.91
CA SER A 241 -16.82 -11.61 -32.88
C SER A 241 -15.37 -12.10 -32.76
N ARG A 242 -14.39 -11.26 -33.18
CA ARG A 242 -12.95 -11.57 -33.13
C ARG A 242 -12.24 -10.97 -31.91
N ALA A 243 -12.92 -10.08 -31.19
CA ALA A 243 -12.42 -9.49 -29.94
C ALA A 243 -13.55 -9.30 -28.94
N GLU A 244 -13.17 -9.21 -27.67
CA GLU A 244 -14.06 -8.89 -26.55
C GLU A 244 -13.31 -7.92 -25.61
N PRO A 245 -13.84 -6.71 -25.32
CA PRO A 245 -13.29 -5.85 -24.28
C PRO A 245 -13.25 -6.60 -22.96
N ARG A 246 -12.13 -6.58 -22.26
CA ARG A 246 -11.98 -7.33 -21.01
C ARG A 246 -11.13 -6.58 -20.00
N VAL A 247 -11.57 -6.64 -18.75
CA VAL A 247 -10.75 -6.25 -17.60
C VAL A 247 -10.18 -7.53 -17.00
N GLN A 248 -8.89 -7.52 -16.75
CA GLN A 248 -8.19 -8.62 -16.11
C GLN A 248 -7.44 -8.12 -14.89
N TYR A 249 -7.35 -8.97 -13.87
CA TYR A 249 -6.62 -8.68 -12.65
C TYR A 249 -5.44 -9.63 -12.53
N ARG A 250 -4.32 -9.12 -12.03
CA ARG A 250 -3.13 -9.94 -11.73
C ARG A 250 -3.29 -10.71 -10.42
N LEU A 251 -4.17 -10.22 -9.54
CA LEU A 251 -4.48 -10.88 -8.28
C LEU A 251 -5.02 -12.28 -8.53
N HIS A 252 -4.34 -13.28 -8.01
CA HIS A 252 -4.76 -14.69 -8.02
C HIS A 252 -5.58 -15.03 -6.79
N ASP A 253 -6.32 -16.14 -6.87
CA ASP A 253 -7.02 -16.68 -5.73
C ASP A 253 -6.04 -17.05 -4.62
N TRP A 254 -6.42 -16.74 -3.40
CA TRP A 254 -5.62 -17.05 -2.24
C TRP A 254 -5.74 -18.54 -1.89
N CYS A 255 -4.67 -19.31 -2.11
CA CYS A 255 -4.60 -20.69 -1.64
C CYS A 255 -4.39 -20.69 -0.13
N ILE A 256 -5.43 -21.06 0.62
CA ILE A 256 -5.40 -21.08 2.09
C ILE A 256 -4.79 -22.36 2.67
N SER A 257 -4.65 -23.40 1.91
CA SER A 257 -4.21 -24.73 2.35
C SER A 257 -2.72 -24.76 2.72
N ARG A 258 -2.39 -25.23 3.93
CA ARG A 258 -1.01 -25.38 4.43
C ARG A 258 -0.78 -26.75 5.05
N GLN A 259 0.29 -27.42 4.64
CA GLN A 259 0.77 -28.69 5.18
C GLN A 259 1.57 -28.43 6.46
N ARG A 260 0.89 -27.87 7.47
CA ARG A 260 1.45 -27.50 8.77
C ARG A 260 0.57 -28.08 9.89
N TYR A 261 1.12 -28.14 11.10
CA TYR A 261 0.32 -28.51 12.27
C TYR A 261 -0.49 -27.33 12.78
N TRP A 262 0.17 -26.15 12.89
CA TRP A 262 -0.45 -24.95 13.44
C TRP A 262 -1.24 -24.18 12.41
N GLY A 263 -2.50 -23.98 12.69
CA GLY A 263 -3.47 -23.21 11.90
C GLY A 263 -4.88 -23.75 12.13
N PRO A 264 -5.95 -23.03 11.72
CA PRO A 264 -7.32 -23.50 11.80
C PRO A 264 -7.49 -24.72 10.89
N PRO A 265 -7.95 -25.87 11.40
CA PRO A 265 -8.27 -27.01 10.55
C PRO A 265 -9.33 -26.62 9.52
N ILE A 266 -9.14 -27.01 8.27
CA ILE A 266 -10.11 -26.76 7.21
C ILE A 266 -11.32 -27.69 7.43
N PRO A 267 -12.56 -27.15 7.61
CA PRO A 267 -13.71 -27.94 8.04
C PRO A 267 -14.37 -28.70 6.88
N ILE A 268 -13.59 -29.53 6.18
CA ILE A 268 -14.01 -30.29 5.01
C ILE A 268 -13.81 -31.80 5.25
N ILE A 269 -14.75 -32.57 4.76
CA ILE A 269 -14.74 -34.05 4.76
C ILE A 269 -14.85 -34.54 3.33
N TYR A 270 -14.02 -35.49 2.94
CA TYR A 270 -14.04 -36.17 1.64
C TYR A 270 -14.69 -37.53 1.76
N CYS A 271 -15.75 -37.76 1.00
CA CYS A 271 -16.50 -38.98 0.94
C CYS A 271 -16.55 -39.53 -0.49
N ASP A 272 -16.22 -40.79 -0.70
CA ASP A 272 -16.22 -41.41 -2.05
C ASP A 272 -17.60 -41.36 -2.71
N ALA A 273 -18.69 -41.46 -1.92
CA ALA A 273 -20.05 -41.40 -2.44
C ALA A 273 -20.65 -40.01 -2.58
N CYS A 274 -20.27 -39.05 -1.69
CA CYS A 274 -20.89 -37.73 -1.61
C CYS A 274 -19.98 -36.58 -2.10
N GLY A 275 -18.72 -36.88 -2.40
CA GLY A 275 -17.71 -35.89 -2.76
C GLY A 275 -17.26 -35.06 -1.56
N THR A 276 -17.04 -33.77 -1.76
CA THR A 276 -16.65 -32.82 -0.73
C THR A 276 -17.86 -32.41 0.11
N VAL A 277 -17.78 -32.56 1.43
CA VAL A 277 -18.86 -32.28 2.38
C VAL A 277 -18.31 -31.42 3.51
N PRO A 278 -18.98 -30.30 3.89
CA PRO A 278 -18.56 -29.50 5.04
C PRO A 278 -18.80 -30.28 6.35
N VAL A 279 -18.00 -29.97 7.36
CA VAL A 279 -18.25 -30.40 8.73
C VAL A 279 -19.54 -29.71 9.22
N PRO A 280 -20.49 -30.43 9.86
CA PRO A 280 -21.69 -29.84 10.42
C PRO A 280 -21.37 -28.74 11.45
N GLU A 281 -22.24 -27.73 11.55
CA GLU A 281 -22.04 -26.61 12.50
C GLU A 281 -21.97 -27.07 13.96
N GLU A 282 -22.76 -28.08 14.31
CA GLU A 282 -22.76 -28.69 15.65
C GLU A 282 -21.46 -29.40 16.01
N ASP A 283 -20.63 -29.74 15.02
CA ASP A 283 -19.32 -30.39 15.21
C ASP A 283 -18.15 -29.38 15.14
N LEU A 284 -18.44 -28.08 15.06
CA LEU A 284 -17.43 -27.02 15.08
C LEU A 284 -17.16 -26.53 16.51
N PRO A 285 -15.93 -26.11 16.80
CA PRO A 285 -14.74 -26.07 15.95
C PRO A 285 -14.10 -27.46 15.75
N VAL A 286 -13.44 -27.67 14.62
CA VAL A 286 -12.57 -28.83 14.43
C VAL A 286 -11.30 -28.61 15.26
N GLU A 287 -11.12 -29.38 16.33
CA GLU A 287 -9.99 -29.25 17.23
C GLU A 287 -8.74 -29.96 16.71
N LEU A 288 -7.57 -29.32 16.89
CA LEU A 288 -6.28 -29.94 16.59
C LEU A 288 -5.96 -31.04 17.62
N PRO A 289 -5.61 -32.27 17.17
CA PRO A 289 -5.17 -33.33 18.08
C PRO A 289 -3.77 -32.99 18.62
N TRP A 290 -3.47 -33.42 19.83
CA TRP A 290 -2.09 -33.35 20.30
C TRP A 290 -1.19 -34.30 19.47
N VAL A 291 -0.05 -33.76 18.97
CA VAL A 291 0.95 -34.54 18.23
C VAL A 291 2.36 -34.24 18.74
N GLU A 292 3.15 -35.28 18.94
CA GLU A 292 4.55 -35.15 19.36
C GLU A 292 5.42 -34.64 18.19
N HIS A 293 5.21 -35.18 16.99
CA HIS A 293 5.95 -34.82 15.78
C HIS A 293 5.13 -33.91 14.88
N PHE A 294 5.24 -32.61 15.12
CA PHE A 294 4.44 -31.56 14.47
C PHE A 294 5.07 -31.00 13.15
N ARG A 295 6.24 -31.47 12.75
CA ARG A 295 6.88 -31.02 11.51
C ARG A 295 6.38 -31.85 10.31
N PRO A 296 6.22 -31.22 9.13
CA PRO A 296 6.04 -31.98 7.88
C PRO A 296 7.23 -32.94 7.69
N ASP A 297 7.02 -34.02 6.95
CA ASP A 297 8.12 -34.89 6.55
C ASP A 297 8.87 -34.34 5.33
N ASP A 298 9.88 -35.09 4.88
CA ASP A 298 10.71 -34.71 3.71
C ASP A 298 9.90 -34.76 2.40
N GLU A 299 8.75 -35.44 2.38
CA GLU A 299 7.81 -35.48 1.26
C GLU A 299 6.77 -34.36 1.31
N GLY A 300 6.79 -33.52 2.37
CA GLY A 300 5.87 -32.42 2.57
C GLY A 300 4.48 -32.82 3.06
N LEU A 301 4.29 -34.05 3.54
CA LEU A 301 3.01 -34.51 4.07
C LEU A 301 2.65 -33.79 5.37
N SER A 302 1.39 -33.34 5.46
CA SER A 302 0.87 -32.70 6.67
C SER A 302 1.03 -33.60 7.91
N PRO A 303 1.46 -33.08 9.06
CA PRO A 303 1.49 -33.83 10.31
C PRO A 303 0.15 -34.46 10.69
N LEU A 304 -0.95 -33.81 10.40
CA LEU A 304 -2.31 -34.30 10.66
C LEU A 304 -2.69 -35.52 9.82
N ALA A 305 -2.09 -35.68 8.64
CA ALA A 305 -2.29 -36.83 7.77
C ALA A 305 -1.75 -38.14 8.35
N ARG A 306 -0.93 -38.06 9.40
CA ARG A 306 -0.40 -39.23 10.14
C ARG A 306 -1.22 -39.60 11.37
N VAL A 307 -2.21 -38.76 11.75
CA VAL A 307 -3.05 -38.98 12.92
C VAL A 307 -4.37 -39.63 12.48
N GLU A 308 -4.40 -40.97 12.51
CA GLU A 308 -5.55 -41.74 12.03
C GLU A 308 -6.86 -41.34 12.75
N SER A 309 -6.82 -41.10 14.05
CA SER A 309 -7.95 -40.65 14.86
C SER A 309 -8.47 -39.26 14.49
N PHE A 310 -7.66 -38.45 13.82
CA PHE A 310 -8.07 -37.14 13.33
C PHE A 310 -8.69 -37.20 11.95
N TYR A 311 -8.02 -37.85 10.99
CA TYR A 311 -8.48 -37.81 9.60
C TYR A 311 -9.57 -38.85 9.26
N ARG A 312 -9.65 -39.98 9.95
CA ARG A 312 -10.75 -40.96 9.74
C ARG A 312 -12.02 -40.46 10.40
N THR A 313 -13.09 -40.39 9.64
CA THR A 313 -14.40 -39.94 10.13
C THR A 313 -15.53 -40.62 9.36
N ARG A 314 -16.75 -40.31 9.70
CA ARG A 314 -17.93 -40.67 8.94
C ARG A 314 -18.49 -39.48 8.17
N CYS A 315 -18.99 -39.73 6.97
CA CYS A 315 -19.65 -38.72 6.18
C CYS A 315 -20.95 -38.28 6.88
N PRO A 316 -21.14 -36.99 7.18
CA PRO A 316 -22.37 -36.53 7.84
C PRO A 316 -23.60 -36.64 6.93
N ARG A 317 -23.40 -36.76 5.60
CA ARG A 317 -24.49 -36.83 4.63
C ARG A 317 -24.99 -38.27 4.44
N CYS A 318 -24.11 -39.28 4.36
CA CYS A 318 -24.49 -40.67 4.07
C CYS A 318 -24.11 -41.69 5.16
N GLY A 319 -23.35 -41.29 6.20
CA GLY A 319 -22.90 -42.17 7.27
C GLY A 319 -21.77 -43.16 6.90
N GLY A 320 -21.32 -43.16 5.65
CA GLY A 320 -20.22 -44.00 5.16
C GLY A 320 -18.85 -43.55 5.68
N GLU A 321 -17.83 -44.40 5.45
CA GLU A 321 -16.44 -44.03 5.75
C GLU A 321 -16.02 -42.79 4.94
N ALA A 322 -15.28 -41.89 5.58
CA ALA A 322 -14.85 -40.62 4.98
C ALA A 322 -13.53 -40.15 5.62
N ARG A 323 -12.91 -39.15 5.03
CA ARG A 323 -11.66 -38.58 5.52
C ARG A 323 -11.81 -37.07 5.73
N ARG A 324 -11.35 -36.55 6.88
CA ARG A 324 -11.19 -35.12 7.08
C ARG A 324 -10.05 -34.58 6.21
N GLU A 325 -10.16 -33.30 5.86
CA GLU A 325 -9.02 -32.54 5.38
C GLU A 325 -7.92 -32.51 6.45
N THR A 326 -6.69 -32.70 6.02
CA THR A 326 -5.52 -32.75 6.90
C THR A 326 -4.64 -31.52 6.79
N ASP A 327 -4.92 -30.64 5.86
CA ASP A 327 -4.31 -29.35 5.78
C ASP A 327 -5.00 -28.36 6.75
N VAL A 328 -4.25 -27.39 7.22
CA VAL A 328 -4.78 -26.27 8.00
C VAL A 328 -4.84 -25.03 7.13
N SER A 329 -5.68 -24.08 7.53
CA SER A 329 -5.72 -22.77 6.85
C SER A 329 -4.46 -21.98 7.13
N ASP A 330 -4.10 -21.12 6.19
CA ASP A 330 -3.06 -20.13 6.32
C ASP A 330 -3.30 -19.27 7.59
N THR A 331 -2.25 -19.00 8.36
CA THR A 331 -2.31 -18.16 9.56
C THR A 331 -2.79 -16.73 9.28
N PHE A 332 -2.68 -16.26 8.03
CA PHE A 332 -3.28 -14.99 7.63
C PHE A 332 -4.80 -15.01 7.64
N LEU A 333 -5.45 -16.19 7.57
CA LEU A 333 -6.90 -16.27 7.72
C LEU A 333 -7.31 -15.88 9.15
N ASP A 334 -6.62 -16.38 10.18
CA ASP A 334 -6.85 -15.98 11.56
C ASP A 334 -6.60 -14.49 11.78
N SER A 335 -5.46 -14.00 11.30
CA SER A 335 -5.08 -12.60 11.46
C SER A 335 -5.99 -11.65 10.67
N ALA A 336 -6.72 -12.14 9.67
CA ALA A 336 -7.61 -11.32 8.87
C ALA A 336 -8.87 -10.84 9.61
N TRP A 337 -9.24 -11.46 10.74
CA TRP A 337 -10.46 -11.12 11.48
C TRP A 337 -10.31 -11.11 13.00
N TYR A 338 -9.12 -11.31 13.57
CA TYR A 338 -8.88 -11.40 15.03
C TYR A 338 -9.46 -10.21 15.82
N PHE A 339 -9.44 -9.01 15.24
CA PHE A 339 -9.96 -7.80 15.86
C PHE A 339 -11.49 -7.84 16.03
N MET A 340 -12.21 -8.57 15.19
CA MET A 340 -13.65 -8.81 15.35
C MET A 340 -13.93 -9.71 16.55
N ARG A 341 -13.00 -10.60 16.89
CA ARG A 341 -13.08 -11.48 18.05
C ARG A 341 -12.84 -10.74 19.37
N TYR A 342 -12.02 -9.70 19.39
CA TYR A 342 -11.63 -9.02 20.64
C TYR A 342 -12.80 -8.55 21.49
N PRO A 343 -13.87 -7.91 20.97
CA PRO A 343 -15.02 -7.52 21.77
C PRO A 343 -15.84 -8.71 22.32
N SER A 344 -15.58 -9.94 21.86
CA SER A 344 -16.46 -11.10 22.06
C SER A 344 -15.73 -12.33 22.60
N THR A 345 -14.61 -12.16 23.29
CA THR A 345 -13.78 -13.27 23.81
C THR A 345 -14.46 -14.14 24.86
N ASP A 346 -15.51 -13.63 25.50
CA ASP A 346 -16.34 -14.33 26.49
C ASP A 346 -17.40 -15.28 25.88
N PHE A 347 -17.67 -15.17 24.57
CA PHE A 347 -18.55 -16.12 23.87
C PHE A 347 -17.79 -17.40 23.49
N THR A 348 -18.43 -18.57 23.68
CA THR A 348 -17.87 -19.88 23.29
C THR A 348 -18.66 -20.56 22.18
N ASP A 349 -19.84 -20.02 21.86
CA ASP A 349 -20.81 -20.57 20.92
C ASP A 349 -20.81 -19.87 19.56
N ARG A 350 -20.06 -18.77 19.41
CA ARG A 350 -20.00 -17.97 18.17
C ARG A 350 -18.64 -17.30 18.01
N ALA A 351 -18.32 -16.90 16.78
CA ALA A 351 -17.07 -16.22 16.44
C ALA A 351 -17.03 -14.81 17.04
N PHE A 352 -18.11 -14.05 16.92
CA PHE A 352 -18.29 -12.72 17.51
C PHE A 352 -19.78 -12.40 17.70
N ASP A 353 -20.07 -11.41 18.51
CA ASP A 353 -21.41 -10.88 18.71
C ASP A 353 -21.62 -9.66 17.82
N GLU A 354 -22.65 -9.69 16.98
CA GLU A 354 -22.93 -8.65 15.97
C GLU A 354 -23.10 -7.27 16.60
N ALA A 355 -23.85 -7.15 17.71
CA ALA A 355 -24.13 -5.87 18.35
C ALA A 355 -22.86 -5.25 18.97
N ARG A 356 -21.97 -6.09 19.54
CA ARG A 356 -20.66 -5.61 20.03
C ARG A 356 -19.74 -5.21 18.89
N THR A 357 -19.74 -6.01 17.82
CA THR A 357 -18.94 -5.73 16.60
C THR A 357 -19.40 -4.42 15.98
N GLU A 358 -20.69 -4.19 15.80
CA GLU A 358 -21.23 -2.96 15.24
C GLU A 358 -20.92 -1.72 16.11
N ARG A 359 -20.81 -1.89 17.43
CA ARG A 359 -20.47 -0.79 18.35
C ARG A 359 -18.99 -0.41 18.33
N TRP A 360 -18.10 -1.38 18.13
CA TRP A 360 -16.65 -1.18 18.27
C TRP A 360 -15.90 -1.08 16.95
N LEU A 361 -16.52 -1.47 15.84
CA LEU A 361 -15.92 -1.56 14.52
C LEU A 361 -16.74 -0.77 13.50
N PRO A 362 -16.13 -0.32 12.38
CA PRO A 362 -14.74 -0.56 11.98
C PRO A 362 -13.74 0.06 12.93
N VAL A 363 -12.48 -0.39 12.88
CA VAL A 363 -11.40 0.13 13.71
C VAL A 363 -11.09 1.57 13.32
N ASP A 364 -11.13 2.49 14.30
CA ASP A 364 -10.91 3.94 14.08
C ASP A 364 -9.54 4.24 13.47
N MET A 365 -8.50 3.60 13.98
CA MET A 365 -7.14 3.74 13.48
C MET A 365 -6.36 2.43 13.66
N TYR A 366 -5.82 1.91 12.57
CA TYR A 366 -4.97 0.73 12.56
C TYR A 366 -3.51 1.11 12.31
N ILE A 367 -2.59 0.51 13.05
CA ILE A 367 -1.17 0.85 13.00
C ILE A 367 -0.38 -0.42 12.70
N GLY A 368 0.55 -0.36 11.74
CA GLY A 368 1.35 -1.54 11.41
C GLY A 368 2.48 -1.26 10.42
N GLY A 369 3.23 -2.32 10.09
CA GLY A 369 4.32 -2.27 9.11
C GLY A 369 3.84 -2.23 7.67
N GLU A 370 4.60 -1.55 6.81
CA GLU A 370 4.28 -1.44 5.38
C GLU A 370 4.38 -2.78 4.64
N GLU A 371 5.16 -3.73 5.16
CA GLU A 371 5.28 -5.09 4.61
C GLU A 371 3.96 -5.85 4.56
N HIS A 372 3.00 -5.44 5.39
CA HIS A 372 1.65 -6.03 5.42
C HIS A 372 0.68 -5.43 4.41
N ALA A 373 1.08 -4.41 3.66
CA ALA A 373 0.20 -3.73 2.68
C ALA A 373 -0.50 -4.70 1.73
N VAL A 374 0.22 -5.68 1.20
CA VAL A 374 -0.27 -6.69 0.24
C VAL A 374 -0.46 -8.09 0.84
N LEU A 375 -0.35 -8.22 2.16
CA LEU A 375 -0.54 -9.44 2.93
C LEU A 375 -1.73 -9.26 3.89
N HIS A 376 -1.45 -9.11 5.18
CA HIS A 376 -2.46 -8.99 6.24
C HIS A 376 -3.54 -7.94 5.95
N LEU A 377 -3.16 -6.74 5.51
CA LEU A 377 -4.12 -5.66 5.23
C LEU A 377 -5.06 -6.01 4.06
N LEU A 378 -4.52 -6.63 3.00
CA LEU A 378 -5.35 -7.05 1.87
C LEU A 378 -6.29 -8.19 2.25
N TYR A 379 -5.80 -9.17 3.01
CA TYR A 379 -6.62 -10.29 3.47
C TYR A 379 -7.70 -9.85 4.46
N SER A 380 -7.40 -8.90 5.36
CA SER A 380 -8.39 -8.35 6.29
C SER A 380 -9.52 -7.64 5.56
N ARG A 381 -9.22 -6.83 4.55
CA ARG A 381 -10.21 -6.18 3.71
C ARG A 381 -11.09 -7.20 2.97
N PHE A 382 -10.45 -8.18 2.36
CA PHE A 382 -11.15 -9.25 1.63
C PHE A 382 -12.10 -10.04 2.56
N VAL A 383 -11.62 -10.49 3.72
CA VAL A 383 -12.45 -11.26 4.66
C VAL A 383 -13.59 -10.41 5.21
N THR A 384 -13.37 -9.13 5.48
CA THR A 384 -14.42 -8.20 5.92
C THR A 384 -15.51 -8.05 4.86
N MET A 385 -15.14 -7.87 3.58
CA MET A 385 -16.10 -7.82 2.47
C MET A 385 -16.92 -9.10 2.33
N VAL A 386 -16.29 -10.26 2.49
CA VAL A 386 -16.99 -11.56 2.46
C VAL A 386 -17.99 -11.67 3.61
N LEU A 387 -17.61 -11.30 4.82
CA LEU A 387 -18.50 -11.33 5.98
C LEU A 387 -19.63 -10.30 5.87
N HIS A 388 -19.36 -9.13 5.30
CA HIS A 388 -20.39 -8.14 4.98
C HIS A 388 -21.41 -8.69 3.98
N ASP A 389 -20.96 -9.28 2.87
CA ASP A 389 -21.83 -9.86 1.85
C ASP A 389 -22.64 -11.06 2.37
N ALA A 390 -22.09 -11.78 3.36
CA ALA A 390 -22.79 -12.84 4.06
C ALA A 390 -23.79 -12.34 5.13
N GLY A 391 -23.85 -11.02 5.37
CA GLY A 391 -24.77 -10.39 6.31
C GLY A 391 -24.34 -10.40 7.77
N PHE A 392 -23.08 -10.73 8.08
CA PHE A 392 -22.54 -10.71 9.45
C PHE A 392 -22.03 -9.34 9.91
N LEU A 393 -21.72 -8.44 8.97
CA LEU A 393 -21.15 -7.12 9.26
C LEU A 393 -21.95 -6.02 8.55
N ALA A 394 -22.08 -4.85 9.21
CA ALA A 394 -22.69 -3.65 8.64
C ALA A 394 -21.71 -2.81 7.80
N PHE A 395 -20.42 -3.14 7.80
CA PHE A 395 -19.34 -2.41 7.11
C PHE A 395 -18.52 -3.35 6.24
N GLU A 396 -17.92 -2.82 5.18
CA GLU A 396 -17.12 -3.58 4.22
C GLU A 396 -15.60 -3.34 4.31
N GLU A 397 -15.17 -2.27 4.99
CA GLU A 397 -13.76 -1.99 5.25
C GLU A 397 -13.45 -2.07 6.75
N PRO A 398 -12.41 -2.83 7.15
CA PRO A 398 -12.14 -3.09 8.58
C PRO A 398 -11.47 -1.91 9.29
N TYR A 399 -10.72 -1.06 8.56
CA TYR A 399 -9.90 0.01 9.10
C TYR A 399 -10.19 1.31 8.36
N GLU A 400 -10.84 2.28 9.00
CA GLU A 400 -11.09 3.59 8.41
C GLU A 400 -9.77 4.33 8.12
N ARG A 401 -8.86 4.30 9.08
CA ARG A 401 -7.54 4.92 8.99
C ARG A 401 -6.45 3.89 9.20
N PHE A 402 -5.47 3.88 8.30
CA PHE A 402 -4.24 3.11 8.49
C PHE A 402 -3.03 4.05 8.52
N ARG A 403 -2.19 3.86 9.53
CA ARG A 403 -0.92 4.59 9.67
C ARG A 403 0.23 3.60 9.73
N LYS A 404 1.05 3.61 8.69
CA LYS A 404 2.27 2.81 8.69
C LYS A 404 3.29 3.40 9.64
N HIS A 405 4.05 2.57 10.30
CA HIS A 405 5.25 2.99 11.01
C HIS A 405 6.50 2.76 10.14
N GLY A 406 7.52 3.61 10.34
CA GLY A 406 8.83 3.42 9.73
C GLY A 406 9.65 2.35 10.45
N LEU A 407 10.75 1.94 9.85
CA LEU A 407 11.70 1.01 10.46
C LEU A 407 12.69 1.77 11.34
N LEU A 408 12.94 1.23 12.54
CA LEU A 408 14.09 1.62 13.33
C LEU A 408 15.31 0.86 12.84
N ILE A 409 16.35 1.61 12.49
CA ILE A 409 17.66 1.08 12.12
C ILE A 409 18.66 1.35 13.22
N LYS A 410 19.80 0.69 13.24
CA LYS A 410 20.91 0.98 14.15
C LYS A 410 22.17 1.23 13.36
N GLU A 411 22.79 2.41 13.59
CA GLU A 411 24.04 2.82 12.94
C GLU A 411 23.92 2.77 11.39
N GLY A 412 22.82 3.29 10.86
CA GLY A 412 22.55 3.37 9.43
C GLY A 412 22.20 2.04 8.76
N ALA A 413 21.99 0.94 9.51
CA ALA A 413 21.69 -0.36 8.95
C ALA A 413 20.45 -1.02 9.59
N LYS A 414 19.68 -1.76 8.79
CA LYS A 414 18.56 -2.57 9.27
C LYS A 414 19.05 -3.55 10.35
N MET A 415 18.36 -3.60 11.49
CA MET A 415 18.66 -4.53 12.57
C MET A 415 18.48 -5.97 12.12
N SER A 416 19.47 -6.82 12.41
CA SER A 416 19.38 -8.27 12.19
C SER A 416 20.27 -9.04 13.15
N LYS A 417 19.84 -10.24 13.55
CA LYS A 417 20.63 -11.14 14.42
C LYS A 417 21.98 -11.48 13.79
N SER A 418 22.04 -11.66 12.46
CA SER A 418 23.27 -12.00 11.73
C SER A 418 24.30 -10.86 11.73
N ARG A 419 23.86 -9.60 11.90
CA ARG A 419 24.76 -8.43 11.99
C ARG A 419 25.15 -8.09 13.42
N GLY A 420 24.45 -8.65 14.40
CA GLY A 420 24.70 -8.35 15.82
C GLY A 420 24.30 -6.93 16.25
N ASN A 421 23.52 -6.20 15.44
CA ASN A 421 23.10 -4.82 15.69
C ASN A 421 21.66 -4.70 16.21
N VAL A 422 21.14 -5.77 16.81
CA VAL A 422 19.79 -5.76 17.41
C VAL A 422 19.82 -5.03 18.75
N VAL A 423 18.90 -4.08 18.94
CA VAL A 423 18.68 -3.42 20.22
C VAL A 423 17.77 -4.31 21.06
N VAL A 424 18.25 -4.70 22.24
CA VAL A 424 17.48 -5.45 23.24
C VAL A 424 16.97 -4.44 24.27
N PRO A 425 15.64 -4.22 24.39
CA PRO A 425 15.07 -3.19 25.27
C PRO A 425 15.47 -3.30 26.74
N ASP A 426 15.56 -4.53 27.26
CA ASP A 426 15.83 -4.78 28.70
C ASP A 426 17.10 -4.07 29.19
N ALA A 427 18.20 -4.16 28.43
CA ALA A 427 19.46 -3.54 28.81
C ALA A 427 19.36 -1.99 28.95
N TYR A 428 18.55 -1.35 28.09
CA TYR A 428 18.32 0.10 28.16
C TYR A 428 17.34 0.46 29.27
N MET A 429 16.31 -0.35 29.50
CA MET A 429 15.36 -0.14 30.58
C MET A 429 16.03 -0.32 31.96
N ASP A 430 16.93 -1.30 32.11
CA ASP A 430 17.70 -1.50 33.35
C ASP A 430 18.64 -0.34 33.64
N GLN A 431 19.23 0.27 32.61
CA GLN A 431 20.20 1.35 32.76
C GLN A 431 19.53 2.74 32.90
N HIS A 432 18.51 3.02 32.09
CA HIS A 432 17.93 4.37 31.93
C HIS A 432 16.48 4.48 32.42
N GLY A 433 15.82 3.36 32.64
CA GLY A 433 14.40 3.30 32.97
C GLY A 433 13.49 3.26 31.73
N ALA A 434 12.30 2.70 31.92
CA ALA A 434 11.33 2.49 30.83
C ALA A 434 10.87 3.80 30.19
N ASP A 435 10.64 4.85 30.96
CA ASP A 435 10.15 6.14 30.47
C ASP A 435 11.18 6.83 29.57
N VAL A 436 12.46 6.80 29.93
CA VAL A 436 13.55 7.35 29.10
C VAL A 436 13.61 6.60 27.77
N PHE A 437 13.57 5.26 27.83
CA PHE A 437 13.63 4.43 26.62
C PHE A 437 12.42 4.67 25.71
N ARG A 438 11.21 4.71 26.26
CA ARG A 438 9.97 5.03 25.52
C ARG A 438 10.05 6.39 24.83
N ALA A 439 10.39 7.43 25.60
CA ALA A 439 10.52 8.79 25.07
C ALA A 439 11.59 8.90 24.00
N TYR A 440 12.70 8.17 24.16
CA TYR A 440 13.77 8.13 23.15
C TYR A 440 13.29 7.49 21.85
N LEU A 441 12.62 6.35 21.90
CA LEU A 441 12.07 5.71 20.70
C LEU A 441 11.09 6.61 19.94
N MET A 442 10.22 7.31 20.67
CA MET A 442 9.27 8.27 20.09
C MET A 442 9.93 9.53 19.52
N PHE A 443 11.10 9.89 20.03
CA PHE A 443 11.84 11.09 19.60
C PHE A 443 12.76 10.85 18.40
N LEU A 444 13.12 9.61 18.07
CA LEU A 444 14.12 9.26 17.06
C LEU A 444 13.85 9.83 15.67
N GLY A 445 12.58 10.02 15.30
CA GLY A 445 12.20 10.54 13.99
C GLY A 445 10.69 10.52 13.76
N PRO A 446 10.24 10.98 12.58
CA PRO A 446 8.84 10.91 12.22
C PRO A 446 8.34 9.47 12.24
N TYR A 447 7.17 9.25 12.83
CA TYR A 447 6.59 7.91 13.04
C TYR A 447 6.54 7.07 11.75
N GLN A 448 6.18 7.68 10.62
CA GLN A 448 6.04 7.00 9.34
C GLN A 448 7.37 6.69 8.64
N GLU A 449 8.44 7.41 9.01
CA GLU A 449 9.77 7.27 8.38
C GLU A 449 10.70 6.37 9.20
N GLY A 450 10.46 6.31 10.51
CA GLY A 450 11.33 5.62 11.45
C GLY A 450 12.51 6.49 11.91
N GLY A 451 13.58 5.85 12.36
CA GLY A 451 14.76 6.57 12.87
C GLY A 451 15.98 5.68 13.02
N ASP A 452 17.14 6.34 13.20
CA ASP A 452 18.41 5.66 13.45
C ASP A 452 18.71 5.64 14.96
N PHE A 453 18.65 4.48 15.55
CA PHE A 453 18.93 4.29 16.97
C PHE A 453 20.42 4.44 17.26
N ARG A 454 20.78 5.41 18.09
CA ARG A 454 22.14 5.71 18.52
C ARG A 454 22.24 5.76 20.01
N ASP A 455 23.18 5.03 20.59
CA ASP A 455 23.31 4.90 22.05
C ASP A 455 23.51 6.26 22.75
N GLU A 456 24.20 7.22 22.11
CA GLU A 456 24.44 8.54 22.67
C GLU A 456 23.21 9.43 22.70
N GLY A 457 22.21 9.17 21.84
CA GLY A 457 21.00 10.00 21.70
C GLY A 457 20.10 9.96 22.94
N ILE A 458 20.10 8.86 23.67
CA ILE A 458 19.25 8.65 24.83
C ILE A 458 19.54 9.62 25.99
N VAL A 459 20.80 10.06 26.13
CA VAL A 459 21.24 11.00 27.18
C VAL A 459 20.53 12.35 27.08
N GLY A 460 20.14 12.77 25.88
CA GLY A 460 19.36 14.00 25.68
C GLY A 460 17.98 13.94 26.34
N ILE A 461 17.34 12.77 26.24
CA ILE A 461 16.04 12.49 26.86
C ILE A 461 16.19 12.40 28.40
N GLU A 462 17.20 11.72 28.91
CA GLU A 462 17.46 11.69 30.36
C GLU A 462 17.56 13.08 30.95
N ARG A 463 18.34 13.96 30.32
CA ARG A 463 18.50 15.35 30.78
C ARG A 463 17.17 16.12 30.73
N PHE A 464 16.37 15.90 29.71
CA PHE A 464 15.04 16.52 29.64
C PHE A 464 14.14 16.07 30.79
N LEU A 465 14.04 14.76 31.02
CA LEU A 465 13.18 14.22 32.09
C LEU A 465 13.67 14.60 33.50
N ALA A 466 14.99 14.60 33.72
CA ALA A 466 15.56 15.08 34.99
C ALA A 466 15.21 16.56 35.23
N ARG A 467 15.32 17.41 34.19
CA ARG A 467 14.94 18.82 34.29
C ARG A 467 13.44 19.02 34.50
N LEU A 468 12.60 18.18 33.91
CA LEU A 468 11.16 18.20 34.17
C LEU A 468 10.87 17.86 35.64
N TRP A 469 11.52 16.80 36.14
CA TRP A 469 11.44 16.40 37.56
C TRP A 469 11.80 17.55 38.48
N ASP A 470 12.97 18.15 38.31
CA ASP A 470 13.46 19.27 39.14
C ASP A 470 12.50 20.47 39.06
N SER A 471 12.00 20.80 37.87
CA SER A 471 11.11 21.96 37.65
C SER A 471 9.78 21.79 38.40
N VAL A 472 9.24 20.58 38.44
CA VAL A 472 7.99 20.31 39.16
C VAL A 472 8.22 20.36 40.67
N HIS A 473 9.32 19.80 41.17
CA HIS A 473 9.64 19.87 42.62
C HIS A 473 9.90 21.32 43.08
N GLU A 474 10.64 22.09 42.29
CA GLU A 474 10.87 23.54 42.58
C GLU A 474 9.54 24.29 42.58
N ALA A 475 8.62 24.03 41.65
CA ALA A 475 7.30 24.65 41.63
C ALA A 475 6.43 24.26 42.86
N ILE A 476 6.46 23.02 43.27
CA ILE A 476 5.77 22.54 44.50
C ILE A 476 6.34 23.26 45.74
N GLU A 477 7.66 23.31 45.90
CA GLU A 477 8.32 23.96 47.01
C GLU A 477 8.04 25.49 47.05
N ALA A 478 7.99 26.12 45.88
CA ALA A 478 7.68 27.54 45.80
C ALA A 478 6.21 27.85 46.06
N GLY A 479 5.30 26.94 45.79
CA GLY A 479 3.86 27.08 46.00
C GLY A 479 3.24 28.25 45.23
N ALA A 480 3.89 28.71 44.15
CA ALA A 480 3.42 29.81 43.33
C ALA A 480 2.42 29.31 42.26
N GLU A 481 1.34 30.04 42.09
CA GLU A 481 0.27 29.75 41.10
C GLU A 481 0.14 30.89 40.08
N GLY A 482 -0.65 30.64 39.01
CA GLY A 482 -0.92 31.59 37.94
C GLY A 482 0.19 31.69 36.91
N PHE A 483 0.03 32.62 35.98
CA PHE A 483 0.99 32.94 34.91
C PHE A 483 1.52 34.34 35.08
N PRO A 484 2.62 34.54 35.81
CA PRO A 484 3.18 35.88 36.06
C PRO A 484 3.78 36.54 34.80
N ASP A 485 4.13 35.74 33.80
CA ASP A 485 4.69 36.20 32.53
C ASP A 485 3.81 35.84 31.35
N ALA A 486 3.26 36.85 30.69
CA ALA A 486 2.39 36.65 29.49
C ALA A 486 3.12 36.05 28.29
N ALA A 487 4.45 36.11 28.19
CA ALA A 487 5.19 35.40 27.13
C ALA A 487 5.27 33.91 27.40
N VAL A 488 5.48 33.54 28.65
CA VAL A 488 5.47 32.16 29.14
C VAL A 488 4.06 31.54 28.99
N GLU A 489 3.01 32.26 29.42
CA GLU A 489 1.62 31.83 29.23
C GLU A 489 1.31 31.52 27.75
N ARG A 490 1.70 32.42 26.86
CA ARG A 490 1.57 32.17 25.41
C ARG A 490 2.33 30.93 24.93
N LYS A 491 3.56 30.73 25.43
CA LYS A 491 4.35 29.52 25.07
C LYS A 491 3.63 28.27 25.52
N VAL A 492 3.09 28.21 26.73
CA VAL A 492 2.32 27.09 27.26
C VAL A 492 1.11 26.82 26.37
N HIS A 493 0.27 27.82 26.06
CA HIS A 493 -0.90 27.64 25.20
C HIS A 493 -0.55 27.19 23.78
N ARG A 494 0.54 27.70 23.20
CA ARG A 494 1.05 27.24 21.89
C ARG A 494 1.52 25.81 21.95
N THR A 495 2.18 25.42 23.05
CA THR A 495 2.66 24.06 23.25
C THR A 495 1.48 23.09 23.41
N ILE A 496 0.44 23.46 24.17
CA ILE A 496 -0.78 22.65 24.29
C ILE A 496 -1.37 22.39 22.91
N ARG A 497 -1.58 23.43 22.10
CA ARG A 497 -2.11 23.25 20.74
C ARG A 497 -1.22 22.35 19.91
N GLN A 498 0.09 22.62 19.86
CA GLN A 498 1.03 21.87 19.03
C GLN A 498 1.08 20.39 19.44
N VAL A 499 1.20 20.11 20.73
CA VAL A 499 1.27 18.72 21.23
C VAL A 499 -0.04 17.97 20.97
N THR A 500 -1.20 18.64 21.11
CA THR A 500 -2.50 18.05 20.77
C THR A 500 -2.55 17.66 19.28
N ASP A 501 -2.25 18.61 18.40
CA ASP A 501 -2.24 18.39 16.95
C ASP A 501 -1.21 17.31 16.55
N ASP A 502 -0.04 17.28 17.19
CA ASP A 502 1.03 16.33 16.93
C ASP A 502 0.65 14.90 17.36
N PHE A 503 0.00 14.74 18.52
CA PHE A 503 -0.48 13.41 18.93
C PHE A 503 -1.60 12.88 18.02
N GLU A 504 -2.53 13.73 17.59
CA GLU A 504 -3.57 13.32 16.65
C GLU A 504 -2.98 12.81 15.31
N ARG A 505 -1.82 13.37 14.91
CA ARG A 505 -1.11 13.02 13.67
C ARG A 505 -0.02 11.98 13.85
N LEU A 506 0.17 11.46 15.07
CA LEU A 506 1.27 10.56 15.44
C LEU A 506 2.67 11.17 15.23
N SER A 507 2.79 12.49 15.35
CA SER A 507 4.04 13.24 15.22
C SER A 507 4.75 13.36 16.59
N TYR A 508 5.06 12.24 17.20
CA TYR A 508 5.57 12.16 18.58
C TYR A 508 6.89 12.90 18.78
N ASN A 509 7.77 12.87 17.80
CA ASN A 509 9.07 13.53 17.85
C ASN A 509 8.93 15.06 17.96
N THR A 510 7.98 15.66 17.24
CA THR A 510 7.72 17.11 17.30
C THR A 510 6.97 17.49 18.58
N ALA A 511 6.07 16.64 19.06
CA ALA A 511 5.42 16.81 20.37
C ALA A 511 6.44 16.86 21.51
N ILE A 512 7.37 15.92 21.56
CA ILE A 512 8.44 15.87 22.57
C ILE A 512 9.36 17.08 22.44
N ALA A 513 9.73 17.48 21.22
CA ALA A 513 10.51 18.68 20.98
C ALA A 513 9.80 19.96 21.51
N ALA A 514 8.48 20.07 21.29
CA ALA A 514 7.69 21.19 21.78
C ALA A 514 7.66 21.25 23.31
N LEU A 515 7.56 20.08 23.98
CA LEU A 515 7.66 19.99 25.45
C LEU A 515 9.05 20.43 25.97
N MET A 516 10.13 19.99 25.29
CA MET A 516 11.49 20.41 25.62
C MET A 516 11.69 21.92 25.48
N GLU A 517 11.20 22.50 24.38
CA GLU A 517 11.25 23.95 24.15
C GLU A 517 10.45 24.73 25.19
N CYS A 518 9.25 24.25 25.55
CA CYS A 518 8.43 24.87 26.56
C CYS A 518 9.14 24.88 27.91
N LEU A 519 9.68 23.73 28.33
CA LEU A 519 10.44 23.63 29.58
C LEU A 519 11.67 24.55 29.60
N ASN A 520 12.34 24.72 28.48
CA ASN A 520 13.46 25.70 28.36
C ASN A 520 13.00 27.13 28.60
N GLU A 521 11.84 27.51 28.04
CA GLU A 521 11.27 28.87 28.23
C GLU A 521 10.81 29.07 29.65
N LEU A 522 10.16 28.07 30.28
CA LEU A 522 9.76 28.13 31.70
C LEU A 522 10.93 28.38 32.65
N ARG A 523 12.12 27.91 32.33
CA ARG A 523 13.35 28.04 33.12
C ARG A 523 14.30 29.15 32.62
N ALA A 524 13.90 29.91 31.62
CA ALA A 524 14.76 30.96 31.06
C ALA A 524 15.17 32.00 32.12
N GLY A 525 16.43 32.40 32.11
CA GLY A 525 16.96 33.36 33.10
C GLY A 525 17.07 32.82 34.53
N GLY A 526 16.96 31.50 34.74
CA GLY A 526 17.06 30.88 36.07
C GLY A 526 15.80 31.02 36.92
N ARG A 527 14.64 31.31 36.29
CA ARG A 527 13.35 31.39 37.00
C ARG A 527 12.87 30.04 37.47
N THR A 528 12.11 30.01 38.57
CA THR A 528 11.35 28.88 39.03
C THR A 528 9.94 28.92 38.43
N PRO A 529 9.46 27.89 37.74
CA PRO A 529 8.11 27.84 37.20
C PRO A 529 7.03 27.80 38.29
N THR A 530 5.80 28.21 37.95
CA THR A 530 4.64 28.01 38.83
C THR A 530 4.00 26.65 38.62
N LEU A 531 3.12 26.24 39.55
CA LEU A 531 2.33 24.98 39.39
C LEU A 531 1.44 25.01 38.14
N ASP A 532 0.80 26.14 37.83
CA ASP A 532 -0.08 26.28 36.66
C ASP A 532 0.69 26.21 35.34
N GLU A 533 1.98 26.54 35.33
CA GLU A 533 2.84 26.46 34.17
C GLU A 533 3.33 25.02 33.92
N VAL A 534 3.59 24.21 34.97
CA VAL A 534 4.13 22.84 34.81
C VAL A 534 3.05 21.76 34.69
N ARG A 535 1.87 21.94 35.31
CA ARG A 535 0.77 20.97 35.24
C ARG A 535 0.36 20.57 33.80
N PRO A 536 0.17 21.52 32.87
CA PRO A 536 -0.13 21.17 31.47
C PRO A 536 0.97 20.32 30.82
N LEU A 537 2.25 20.61 31.12
CA LEU A 537 3.38 19.84 30.58
C LEU A 537 3.38 18.41 31.11
N LEU A 538 3.03 18.18 32.39
CA LEU A 538 2.93 16.84 32.97
C LEU A 538 1.86 16.02 32.28
N VAL A 539 0.67 16.59 32.09
CA VAL A 539 -0.43 15.89 31.41
C VAL A 539 -0.05 15.52 29.99
N MET A 540 0.56 16.46 29.24
CA MET A 540 0.98 16.22 27.87
C MET A 540 2.16 15.24 27.76
N ALA A 541 3.05 15.18 28.74
CA ALA A 541 4.17 14.25 28.77
C ALA A 541 3.76 12.83 29.20
N ALA A 542 2.71 12.69 30.00
CA ALA A 542 2.30 11.44 30.62
C ALA A 542 2.05 10.28 29.63
N PRO A 543 1.46 10.46 28.43
CA PRO A 543 1.35 9.36 27.44
C PRO A 543 2.70 8.82 26.96
N VAL A 544 3.74 9.64 26.98
CA VAL A 544 5.11 9.27 26.59
C VAL A 544 5.87 8.66 27.76
N VAL A 545 5.77 9.28 28.93
CA VAL A 545 6.50 8.95 30.17
C VAL A 545 5.53 8.68 31.34
N PRO A 546 4.76 7.59 31.29
CA PRO A 546 3.63 7.36 32.17
C PRO A 546 4.02 7.25 33.66
N HIS A 547 5.15 6.62 33.99
CA HIS A 547 5.55 6.45 35.37
C HIS A 547 6.00 7.78 36.02
N LEU A 548 6.80 8.53 35.29
CA LEU A 548 7.26 9.86 35.74
C LEU A 548 6.10 10.86 35.79
N GLY A 549 5.23 10.80 34.76
CA GLY A 549 4.04 11.67 34.68
C GLY A 549 3.10 11.45 35.87
N GLU A 550 2.82 10.19 36.21
CA GLU A 550 1.94 9.83 37.31
C GLU A 550 2.53 10.22 38.69
N GLU A 551 3.81 9.91 38.93
CA GLU A 551 4.51 10.27 40.17
C GLU A 551 4.56 11.79 40.42
N LEU A 552 4.86 12.55 39.36
CA LEU A 552 4.92 14.02 39.47
C LEU A 552 3.53 14.65 39.60
N TRP A 553 2.52 14.06 38.96
CA TRP A 553 1.14 14.54 39.06
C TRP A 553 0.59 14.32 40.47
N GLU A 554 0.79 13.12 41.06
CA GLU A 554 0.39 12.81 42.44
C GLU A 554 1.01 13.80 43.46
N LYS A 555 2.25 14.23 43.21
CA LYS A 555 2.95 15.21 44.06
C LYS A 555 2.48 16.66 43.83
N ALA A 556 2.16 17.03 42.57
CA ALA A 556 1.75 18.37 42.20
C ALA A 556 0.26 18.66 42.35
N GLY A 557 -0.56 17.61 42.52
CA GLY A 557 -2.01 17.67 42.59
C GLY A 557 -2.55 16.80 43.73
N ASP A 558 -2.93 17.30 44.79
CA ASP A 558 -3.69 16.77 45.95
C ASP A 558 -3.89 15.23 46.08
N GLY A 559 -2.96 14.39 45.57
CA GLY A 559 -2.98 12.94 45.62
C GLY A 559 -3.90 12.24 44.60
N GLU A 560 -4.45 12.96 43.63
CA GLU A 560 -5.21 12.38 42.49
C GLU A 560 -4.28 11.79 41.43
N ARG A 561 -4.69 10.66 40.83
CA ARG A 561 -3.91 9.97 39.81
C ARG A 561 -4.39 10.32 38.40
N LEU A 562 -3.46 10.57 37.46
CA LEU A 562 -3.77 10.83 36.06
C LEU A 562 -4.45 9.65 35.36
N PHE A 563 -3.97 8.44 35.64
CA PHE A 563 -4.42 7.20 35.00
C PHE A 563 -5.22 6.29 35.94
N ALA A 564 -5.69 6.78 37.10
CA ALA A 564 -6.50 5.98 37.97
C ALA A 564 -7.79 5.57 37.25
N SER A 565 -7.98 4.26 37.09
CA SER A 565 -9.27 3.73 36.65
C SER A 565 -10.30 4.07 37.74
N ARG A 566 -11.29 4.88 37.39
CA ARG A 566 -12.48 5.02 38.23
C ARG A 566 -13.19 3.66 38.33
N PRO A 567 -13.78 3.31 39.46
CA PRO A 567 -14.49 2.01 39.64
C PRO A 567 -15.59 1.76 38.60
N ASN A 568 -16.00 2.77 37.82
CA ASN A 568 -17.08 2.74 36.83
C ASN A 568 -16.60 2.95 35.38
N GLY A 569 -15.30 2.79 35.07
CA GLY A 569 -14.80 2.81 33.69
C GLY A 569 -14.90 4.18 32.98
N GLY A 570 -14.84 5.28 33.70
CA GLY A 570 -15.05 6.60 33.10
C GLY A 570 -13.76 7.35 32.72
N GLU A 571 -13.80 8.02 31.67
CA GLU A 571 -13.11 9.04 30.87
C GLU A 571 -12.06 9.96 31.54
N LEU A 572 -11.13 9.49 32.36
CA LEU A 572 -10.16 10.36 33.03
C LEU A 572 -9.18 11.08 32.08
N ALA A 573 -8.76 10.45 31.01
CA ALA A 573 -7.77 11.05 30.10
C ALA A 573 -8.30 12.27 29.30
N ARG A 574 -9.61 12.38 29.08
CA ARG A 574 -10.21 13.54 28.38
C ARG A 574 -10.47 14.73 29.32
N GLU A 575 -10.82 14.48 30.58
CA GLU A 575 -11.14 15.54 31.53
C GLU A 575 -9.92 16.34 32.00
N VAL A 576 -8.73 15.76 31.94
CA VAL A 576 -7.48 16.42 32.39
C VAL A 576 -6.59 16.89 31.25
N TRP A 577 -6.89 16.55 29.97
CA TRP A 577 -6.09 17.07 28.86
C TRP A 577 -6.24 18.60 28.76
N PRO A 578 -5.12 19.35 28.75
CA PRO A 578 -5.18 20.80 28.83
C PRO A 578 -5.78 21.39 27.55
N ALA A 579 -6.69 22.36 27.72
CA ALA A 579 -7.22 23.16 26.64
C ALA A 579 -6.38 24.42 26.44
N TYR A 580 -6.13 24.80 25.20
CA TYR A 580 -5.52 26.08 24.89
C TYR A 580 -6.59 27.17 24.66
N ASP A 581 -6.25 28.39 25.04
CA ASP A 581 -7.06 29.58 24.77
C ASP A 581 -6.57 30.19 23.43
N PRO A 582 -7.42 30.29 22.40
CA PRO A 582 -7.05 30.88 21.12
C PRO A 582 -6.55 32.33 21.21
N ASP A 583 -7.10 33.11 22.15
CA ASP A 583 -6.72 34.52 22.32
C ASP A 583 -5.30 34.68 22.90
N LYS A 584 -4.86 33.64 23.64
CA LYS A 584 -3.51 33.59 24.22
C LYS A 584 -2.42 33.07 23.28
N LEU A 585 -2.77 32.60 22.09
CA LEU A 585 -1.79 32.11 21.10
C LEU A 585 -0.94 33.20 20.48
N HIS A 586 -1.39 34.44 20.56
CA HIS A 586 -0.78 35.57 19.87
C HIS A 586 -0.32 36.65 20.85
N ALA A 587 0.78 37.34 20.51
CA ALA A 587 1.18 38.49 21.27
C ALA A 587 0.12 39.60 21.11
N ALA A 588 -0.19 40.30 22.21
CA ALA A 588 -1.09 41.43 22.17
C ALA A 588 -0.53 42.55 21.26
N GLN A 589 0.78 42.63 21.15
CA GLN A 589 1.47 43.57 20.27
C GLN A 589 2.32 42.82 19.23
N VAL A 590 2.41 43.38 18.04
CA VAL A 590 3.23 42.90 16.92
C VAL A 590 4.20 43.99 16.47
N GLU A 591 5.37 43.55 16.01
CA GLU A 591 6.34 44.45 15.39
C GLU A 591 6.12 44.44 13.88
N ILE A 592 5.76 45.58 13.33
CA ILE A 592 5.48 45.78 11.91
C ILE A 592 6.64 46.51 11.26
N PRO A 593 7.35 45.93 10.30
CA PRO A 593 8.35 46.66 9.51
C PRO A 593 7.66 47.75 8.67
N VAL A 594 8.24 48.97 8.75
CA VAL A 594 7.78 50.12 7.99
C VAL A 594 8.71 50.37 6.82
N GLN A 595 8.16 50.40 5.64
CA GLN A 595 8.87 50.74 4.40
C GLN A 595 8.50 52.17 3.95
N VAL A 596 9.46 52.83 3.35
CA VAL A 596 9.26 54.06 2.58
C VAL A 596 9.75 53.81 1.17
N ASN A 597 8.84 53.88 0.18
CA ASN A 597 9.11 53.56 -1.21
C ASN A 597 9.76 52.15 -1.38
N GLY A 598 9.22 51.13 -0.66
CA GLY A 598 9.65 49.73 -0.75
C GLY A 598 10.94 49.39 0.02
N LYS A 599 11.59 50.34 0.71
CA LYS A 599 12.78 50.08 1.53
C LYS A 599 12.42 50.21 3.01
N VAL A 600 12.76 49.17 3.80
CA VAL A 600 12.55 49.18 5.26
C VAL A 600 13.32 50.34 5.88
N ARG A 601 12.61 51.16 6.67
CA ARG A 601 13.14 52.37 7.31
C ARG A 601 12.96 52.40 8.83
N GLY A 602 12.10 51.52 9.36
CA GLY A 602 11.86 51.38 10.78
C GLY A 602 11.04 50.14 11.07
N THR A 603 10.79 49.91 12.36
CA THR A 603 9.88 48.85 12.85
C THR A 603 9.08 49.47 13.99
N VAL A 604 7.76 49.33 13.93
CA VAL A 604 6.88 49.86 14.95
C VAL A 604 6.17 48.76 15.69
N ARG A 605 5.98 48.94 16.98
CA ARG A 605 5.26 48.01 17.85
C ARG A 605 3.84 48.55 18.05
N VAL A 606 2.85 47.80 17.60
CA VAL A 606 1.43 48.17 17.66
C VAL A 606 0.61 47.01 18.18
N GLU A 607 -0.61 47.27 18.64
CA GLU A 607 -1.55 46.22 18.98
C GLU A 607 -1.86 45.35 17.75
N ARG A 608 -2.03 44.04 17.97
CA ARG A 608 -2.39 43.12 16.91
C ARG A 608 -3.76 43.49 16.32
N GLY A 609 -3.85 43.47 14.99
CA GLY A 609 -5.06 43.90 14.29
C GLY A 609 -5.27 45.42 14.27
N ALA A 610 -4.24 46.22 14.62
CA ALA A 610 -4.31 47.66 14.57
C ALA A 610 -4.70 48.16 13.18
N SER A 611 -5.55 49.21 13.13
CA SER A 611 -5.96 49.78 11.86
C SER A 611 -4.80 50.40 11.12
N GLN A 612 -4.94 50.61 9.79
CA GLN A 612 -3.93 51.27 8.97
C GLN A 612 -3.52 52.62 9.54
N GLU A 613 -4.50 53.39 10.03
CA GLU A 613 -4.30 54.71 10.61
C GLU A 613 -3.47 54.63 11.90
N ALA A 614 -3.73 53.63 12.75
CA ALA A 614 -2.99 53.43 13.99
C ALA A 614 -1.53 53.05 13.71
N VAL A 615 -1.30 52.11 12.78
CA VAL A 615 0.04 51.67 12.36
C VAL A 615 0.79 52.81 11.69
N GLN A 616 0.11 53.59 10.84
CA GLN A 616 0.72 54.74 10.17
C GLN A 616 1.10 55.85 11.18
N ARG A 617 0.28 56.08 12.19
CA ARG A 617 0.57 57.03 13.26
C ARG A 617 1.83 56.64 14.02
N ALA A 618 1.88 55.38 14.47
CA ALA A 618 3.06 54.85 15.14
C ALA A 618 4.31 54.93 14.25
N ALA A 619 4.16 54.65 12.95
CA ALA A 619 5.25 54.74 12.00
C ALA A 619 5.82 56.14 11.83
N LEU A 620 4.97 57.17 11.90
CA LEU A 620 5.39 58.56 11.79
C LEU A 620 5.99 59.12 13.09
N GLU A 621 5.84 58.43 14.21
CA GLU A 621 6.51 58.71 15.47
C GLU A 621 7.95 58.18 15.50
N ASP A 622 8.28 57.18 14.69
CA ASP A 622 9.65 56.67 14.56
C ASP A 622 10.55 57.67 13.84
N ASP A 623 11.64 58.09 14.49
CA ASP A 623 12.54 59.12 14.00
C ASP A 623 13.21 58.79 12.66
N ASN A 624 13.43 57.50 12.39
CA ASN A 624 14.06 57.07 11.15
C ASN A 624 13.06 57.07 9.98
N VAL A 625 11.84 56.61 10.21
CA VAL A 625 10.76 56.70 9.23
C VAL A 625 10.43 58.14 8.92
N ARG A 626 10.27 58.97 9.96
CA ARG A 626 9.94 60.41 9.85
C ARG A 626 10.93 61.15 8.97
N ARG A 627 12.25 60.96 9.14
CA ARG A 627 13.30 61.58 8.30
C ARG A 627 13.17 61.28 6.82
N HIS A 628 12.55 60.14 6.47
CA HIS A 628 12.37 59.73 5.08
C HIS A 628 11.02 60.15 4.49
N VAL A 629 10.14 60.73 5.31
CA VAL A 629 8.82 61.24 4.91
C VAL A 629 8.75 62.73 5.02
N GLU A 630 9.67 63.34 5.81
CA GLU A 630 9.73 64.81 6.06
C GLU A 630 9.98 65.55 4.75
N GLY A 631 9.10 66.50 4.42
CA GLY A 631 9.16 67.29 3.18
C GLY A 631 8.54 66.62 1.95
N ALA A 632 8.06 65.38 2.06
CA ALA A 632 7.39 64.66 0.99
C ALA A 632 5.89 64.46 1.29
N SER A 633 5.06 64.32 0.25
CA SER A 633 3.65 63.99 0.42
C SER A 633 3.43 62.47 0.34
N ILE A 634 2.69 61.90 1.30
CA ILE A 634 2.29 60.46 1.24
C ILE A 634 1.19 60.34 0.21
N ARG A 635 1.50 59.65 -0.89
CA ARG A 635 0.59 59.44 -2.03
C ARG A 635 -0.25 58.20 -1.90
N HIS A 636 0.32 57.16 -1.34
CA HIS A 636 -0.36 55.86 -1.13
C HIS A 636 0.21 55.15 0.08
N VAL A 637 -0.66 54.43 0.83
CA VAL A 637 -0.28 53.59 1.96
C VAL A 637 -0.71 52.15 1.66
N VAL A 638 0.25 51.25 1.65
CA VAL A 638 -0.02 49.81 1.57
C VAL A 638 0.13 49.22 2.96
N HIS A 639 -0.96 48.78 3.54
CA HIS A 639 -1.00 48.11 4.83
C HIS A 639 -1.36 46.62 4.65
N VAL A 640 -0.47 45.77 5.10
CA VAL A 640 -0.76 44.33 5.26
C VAL A 640 -0.89 44.10 6.77
N PRO A 641 -2.10 43.84 7.28
CA PRO A 641 -2.33 43.70 8.72
C PRO A 641 -1.31 42.80 9.40
N ASP A 642 -0.78 43.23 10.51
CA ASP A 642 0.23 42.55 11.35
C ASP A 642 1.54 42.19 10.65
N ARG A 643 1.78 42.65 9.41
CA ARG A 643 2.93 42.19 8.60
C ARG A 643 3.79 43.30 8.04
N LEU A 644 3.17 44.38 7.52
CA LEU A 644 3.92 45.42 6.78
C LEU A 644 3.12 46.70 6.65
N LEU A 645 3.78 47.82 6.82
CA LEU A 645 3.32 49.11 6.34
C LEU A 645 4.32 49.66 5.30
N ASN A 646 3.85 50.03 4.10
CA ASN A 646 4.67 50.75 3.13
C ASN A 646 4.06 52.09 2.79
N LEU A 647 4.81 53.16 3.08
CA LEU A 647 4.48 54.55 2.75
C LEU A 647 5.10 54.88 1.40
N VAL A 648 4.26 55.13 0.40
CA VAL A 648 4.71 55.60 -0.91
C VAL A 648 4.67 57.12 -0.89
N VAL A 649 5.84 57.73 -0.93
CA VAL A 649 6.00 59.20 -0.86
C VAL A 649 6.53 59.75 -2.17
N GLU A 650 6.09 60.97 -2.48
CA GLU A 650 6.53 61.77 -3.62
C GLU A 650 7.08 63.08 -3.05
N GLY A 651 8.36 63.33 -3.30
CA GLY A 651 9.05 64.52 -2.89
C GLY A 651 9.77 65.22 -4.03
#